data_20c6652698a2abcf1c0c4bcee3a202b4
#
_entry.id   20c6652698a2abcf1c0c4bcee3a202b4
#
_cell.length_a   1.000
_cell.length_b   1.000
_cell.length_c   1.000
_cell.angle_alpha   90.00
_cell.angle_beta   90.00
_cell.angle_gamma   90.00
#
_symmetry.space_group_name_H-M   'P 1'
#
loop_
_entity.id
_entity.type
_entity.pdbx_description
1 polymer ?
#
loop_
_entity_poly.entity_id
_entity_poly.type
_entity_poly.pdbx_seq_one_letter_code
_entity_poly.pdbx_strand_id
1 'polypeptide(L)'
;MSNPIAPDGCYVLKEPVSPPEILDMLVVGGGPAGTAAAFRAKELGLTALVIDYDDLMKRIRDYAKGKPILPSFGGGDNMQFPKGDDLISKLHFEPIDKDDMCTEWRQLYHDASIPAQVGVELTGMTRRDDGVWSVETWNHKQHADQIILARHVVIAIGRGVPRRFDIPGNTDGISYRMDDPVNFVGAPVCIVGGGTSAAEAVIAISNAKAVAQDETPVCWSYRGNKMPRVSRALSEVFFDAYVGNGNIYYYPHSEPVAVVTAPDQKDYLSLRIDRRTLEDRPNETSHLEFDKRFCMACIGEDLPEALLGQMNISLMTGGARNKKRVTVSPLLESQQPNVYLVGDLLSQVYLETDDFEADPATFHEIKHPGNVKSSLRDGVFIAEVIRQKVDGNEEIKVELEFVENKVEAIAPSIDVAAAAEETDGPPAESIPEDRRDQSEPAVLVKMTPAGVEEDEFPISANASLVIGKAEGDLKYPKDDALADKHATVFFKDNGLFVRDEGSQTGTYVQLVPGETQPLANGDLVRLGQQILVFKSETGKASFTHYDASGQTVGTHDLTQGETIVLGRDAPDIILDADDTVLSRRHLSVSFRKEGLFVKDLKSLNNSLLRIRGERKLEADDVIRLGHQIFRISLSAELPSAITTFKPKPFVEEALPEIILNLDPAAPVDPSAPVAPAKEGVASVTFEGTGKTLEISAKESICDLAENNGVSITAECHAGICGSDPIRIVSGGDLLNELTDEEADTLEDICDLEAGNGPGQCRLACMTRSKGPVTIEIVEQ
;
A
#
# COMPACT_ATOMS: atom_id res chain seq x y z
N MET A 1 30.89 18.67 10.64
CA MET A 1 30.32 19.93 10.11
C MET A 1 30.01 20.83 11.29
N SER A 2 30.27 22.16 11.19
CA SER A 2 29.86 23.10 12.22
C SER A 2 28.33 23.10 12.36
N ASN A 3 27.83 23.23 13.58
CA ASN A 3 26.40 23.32 13.82
C ASN A 3 25.82 24.49 12.99
N PRO A 4 24.86 24.28 12.08
CA PRO A 4 24.32 25.34 11.24
C PRO A 4 23.42 26.33 11.99
N ILE A 5 23.23 26.15 13.30
CA ILE A 5 22.36 26.96 14.14
C ILE A 5 23.21 27.76 15.13
N ALA A 6 23.03 29.06 15.13
CA ALA A 6 23.63 29.96 16.09
C ALA A 6 23.00 29.83 17.49
N PRO A 7 23.63 30.35 18.57
CA PRO A 7 23.12 30.23 19.95
C PRO A 7 21.72 30.84 20.16
N ASP A 8 21.31 31.79 19.34
CA ASP A 8 19.99 32.43 19.38
C ASP A 8 18.90 31.68 18.62
N GLY A 9 19.23 30.52 18.05
CA GLY A 9 18.31 29.72 17.26
C GLY A 9 18.25 30.06 15.77
N CYS A 10 18.94 31.13 15.35
CA CYS A 10 18.99 31.53 13.94
C CYS A 10 19.86 30.57 13.12
N TYR A 11 19.41 30.23 11.93
CA TYR A 11 20.23 29.47 10.98
C TYR A 11 21.34 30.34 10.43
N VAL A 12 22.54 29.79 10.39
CA VAL A 12 23.70 30.44 9.78
C VAL A 12 23.50 30.45 8.27
N LEU A 13 23.45 31.63 7.67
CA LEU A 13 23.21 31.81 6.25
C LEU A 13 24.54 32.06 5.51
N LYS A 14 24.61 31.59 4.26
CA LYS A 14 25.75 31.82 3.37
C LYS A 14 25.94 33.32 3.11
N GLU A 15 24.81 33.99 2.86
CA GLU A 15 24.76 35.44 2.71
C GLU A 15 23.87 36.03 3.81
N PRO A 16 24.35 36.94 4.66
CA PRO A 16 23.53 37.54 5.70
C PRO A 16 22.33 38.29 5.12
N VAL A 17 21.15 37.97 5.61
CA VAL A 17 19.91 38.64 5.25
C VAL A 17 19.42 39.42 6.46
N SER A 18 19.20 40.73 6.28
CA SER A 18 18.53 41.56 7.28
C SER A 18 17.02 41.58 6.92
N PRO A 19 16.16 40.93 7.71
CA PRO A 19 14.74 40.97 7.45
C PRO A 19 14.21 42.41 7.58
N PRO A 20 13.24 42.82 6.75
CA PRO A 20 12.57 44.10 6.92
C PRO A 20 11.78 44.13 8.22
N GLU A 21 11.36 45.30 8.66
CA GLU A 21 10.53 45.47 9.85
C GLU A 21 9.18 44.74 9.71
N ILE A 22 8.63 44.69 8.49
CA ILE A 22 7.39 43.94 8.18
C ILE A 22 7.70 42.98 7.05
N LEU A 23 7.51 41.68 7.32
CA LEU A 23 7.67 40.61 6.35
C LEU A 23 6.48 40.56 5.38
N ASP A 24 6.71 40.13 4.13
CA ASP A 24 5.63 39.75 3.25
C ASP A 24 4.98 38.44 3.75
N MET A 25 5.81 37.51 4.26
CA MET A 25 5.33 36.19 4.68
C MET A 25 6.08 35.68 5.92
N LEU A 26 5.35 35.32 6.97
CA LEU A 26 5.86 34.52 8.08
C LEU A 26 5.39 33.08 7.90
N VAL A 27 6.31 32.13 7.96
CA VAL A 27 6.01 30.69 7.93
C VAL A 27 6.19 30.09 9.32
N VAL A 28 5.13 29.50 9.86
CA VAL A 28 5.13 28.82 11.16
C VAL A 28 5.15 27.32 10.92
N GLY A 29 6.30 26.70 11.20
CA GLY A 29 6.60 25.30 10.96
C GLY A 29 7.57 25.08 9.80
N GLY A 30 8.74 24.51 10.09
CA GLY A 30 9.83 24.23 9.15
C GLY A 30 9.80 22.81 8.60
N GLY A 31 8.62 22.20 8.46
CA GLY A 31 8.39 20.92 7.75
C GLY A 31 8.40 21.08 6.23
N PRO A 32 8.06 20.01 5.46
CA PRO A 32 8.10 20.08 3.99
C PRO A 32 7.28 21.23 3.39
N ALA A 33 6.05 21.46 3.86
CA ALA A 33 5.20 22.55 3.37
C ALA A 33 5.79 23.93 3.62
N GLY A 34 6.26 24.17 4.85
CA GLY A 34 6.86 25.45 5.21
C GLY A 34 8.19 25.70 4.49
N THR A 35 8.98 24.65 4.29
CA THR A 35 10.22 24.72 3.50
C THR A 35 9.92 25.10 2.06
N ALA A 36 9.00 24.43 1.40
CA ALA A 36 8.64 24.76 0.01
C ALA A 36 8.07 26.17 -0.11
N ALA A 37 7.25 26.62 0.84
CA ALA A 37 6.72 27.97 0.87
C ALA A 37 7.85 29.02 0.95
N ALA A 38 8.82 28.82 1.84
CA ALA A 38 9.94 29.75 2.01
C ALA A 38 10.88 29.78 0.80
N PHE A 39 11.14 28.62 0.19
CA PHE A 39 11.99 28.52 -1.00
C PHE A 39 11.33 29.20 -2.20
N ARG A 40 10.03 28.92 -2.42
CA ARG A 40 9.29 29.58 -3.49
C ARG A 40 9.14 31.08 -3.27
N ALA A 41 8.90 31.50 -2.02
CA ALA A 41 8.88 32.92 -1.68
C ALA A 41 10.20 33.63 -2.05
N LYS A 42 11.34 33.01 -1.79
CA LYS A 42 12.65 33.52 -2.18
C LYS A 42 12.80 33.71 -3.68
N GLU A 43 12.36 32.73 -4.49
CA GLU A 43 12.35 32.81 -5.96
C GLU A 43 11.46 33.95 -6.47
N LEU A 44 10.31 34.13 -5.83
CA LEU A 44 9.35 35.18 -6.16
C LEU A 44 9.74 36.56 -5.63
N GLY A 45 10.87 36.67 -4.91
CA GLY A 45 11.35 37.95 -4.34
C GLY A 45 10.51 38.44 -3.15
N LEU A 46 9.76 37.54 -2.48
CA LEU A 46 9.07 37.84 -1.24
C LEU A 46 10.03 37.79 -0.05
N THR A 47 9.84 38.69 0.91
CA THR A 47 10.54 38.65 2.19
C THR A 47 9.87 37.65 3.12
N ALA A 48 10.57 36.56 3.45
CA ALA A 48 10.04 35.50 4.27
C ALA A 48 10.96 35.14 5.44
N LEU A 49 10.35 34.70 6.55
CA LEU A 49 11.02 34.08 7.70
C LEU A 49 10.31 32.81 8.08
N VAL A 50 11.07 31.74 8.31
CA VAL A 50 10.52 30.49 8.88
C VAL A 50 10.80 30.46 10.38
N ILE A 51 9.80 30.16 11.18
CA ILE A 51 9.97 29.85 12.61
C ILE A 51 9.52 28.42 12.88
N ASP A 52 10.22 27.73 13.76
CA ASP A 52 9.84 26.40 14.20
C ASP A 52 10.01 26.24 15.71
N TYR A 53 9.07 25.55 16.35
CA TYR A 53 9.08 25.31 17.79
C TYR A 53 10.32 24.52 18.24
N ASP A 54 10.73 23.51 17.48
CA ASP A 54 11.85 22.62 17.79
C ASP A 54 13.00 22.85 16.82
N ASP A 55 12.88 22.29 15.61
CA ASP A 55 13.91 22.35 14.57
C ASP A 55 13.30 22.02 13.19
N LEU A 56 13.97 22.46 12.12
CA LEU A 56 13.54 22.16 10.76
C LEU A 56 13.47 20.65 10.53
N MET A 57 12.46 20.21 9.79
CA MET A 57 12.21 18.81 9.46
C MET A 57 12.03 17.90 10.68
N LYS A 58 11.64 18.42 11.84
CA LYS A 58 11.50 17.68 13.11
C LYS A 58 10.67 16.40 12.92
N ARG A 59 9.55 16.49 12.22
CA ARG A 59 8.64 15.37 11.99
C ARG A 59 9.31 14.23 11.22
N ILE A 60 10.07 14.55 10.16
CA ILE A 60 10.79 13.55 9.37
C ILE A 60 11.93 12.96 10.18
N ARG A 61 12.67 13.80 10.89
CA ARG A 61 13.76 13.36 11.77
C ARG A 61 13.28 12.39 12.84
N ASP A 62 12.08 12.60 13.39
CA ASP A 62 11.48 11.75 14.42
C ASP A 62 10.88 10.43 13.89
N TYR A 63 10.99 10.15 12.59
CA TYR A 63 10.70 8.82 12.09
C TYR A 63 11.71 7.81 12.60
N ALA A 64 11.34 6.52 12.58
CA ALA A 64 12.22 5.44 12.98
C ALA A 64 13.58 5.51 12.25
N LYS A 65 14.63 5.14 12.98
CA LYS A 65 15.98 5.08 12.43
C LYS A 65 16.03 4.16 11.19
N GLY A 66 16.65 4.63 10.11
CA GLY A 66 16.76 3.90 8.85
C GLY A 66 15.46 3.86 8.03
N LYS A 67 14.46 4.69 8.36
CA LYS A 67 13.24 4.77 7.57
C LYS A 67 13.50 5.50 6.24
N PRO A 68 13.29 4.85 5.09
CA PRO A 68 13.37 5.52 3.80
C PRO A 68 12.18 6.48 3.62
N ILE A 69 12.45 7.65 3.06
CA ILE A 69 11.43 8.57 2.58
C ILE A 69 11.27 8.34 1.09
N LEU A 70 10.07 7.95 0.69
CA LEU A 70 9.75 7.62 -0.69
C LEU A 70 9.07 8.80 -1.38
N PRO A 71 9.43 9.12 -2.64
CA PRO A 71 8.81 10.21 -3.40
C PRO A 71 7.36 9.91 -3.81
N SER A 72 6.96 8.64 -3.85
CA SER A 72 5.58 8.24 -4.14
C SER A 72 5.16 7.06 -3.26
N PHE A 73 3.98 7.15 -2.65
CA PHE A 73 3.28 6.01 -2.10
C PHE A 73 2.29 5.55 -3.18
N GLY A 74 2.28 4.24 -3.51
CA GLY A 74 1.38 3.68 -4.51
C GLY A 74 -0.07 4.08 -4.24
N GLY A 75 -0.74 4.62 -5.25
CA GLY A 75 -2.10 5.13 -5.18
C GLY A 75 -2.28 6.45 -5.92
N GLY A 76 -1.86 6.54 -7.17
CA GLY A 76 -2.38 7.54 -8.10
C GLY A 76 -1.82 8.96 -8.04
N ASP A 77 -0.94 9.31 -7.12
CA ASP A 77 -0.32 10.64 -7.13
C ASP A 77 0.90 10.67 -8.06
N ASN A 78 0.63 10.80 -9.36
CA ASN A 78 1.63 10.89 -10.42
C ASN A 78 2.32 12.27 -10.50
N MET A 79 2.16 13.11 -9.49
CA MET A 79 2.81 14.42 -9.46
C MET A 79 4.33 14.28 -9.32
N GLN A 80 5.05 14.69 -10.35
CA GLN A 80 6.49 14.90 -10.24
C GLN A 80 6.78 16.33 -9.79
N PHE A 81 7.59 16.46 -8.77
CA PHE A 81 8.13 17.73 -8.38
C PHE A 81 9.09 18.22 -9.47
N PRO A 82 9.13 19.53 -9.80
CA PRO A 82 9.97 20.04 -10.87
C PRO A 82 11.43 19.59 -10.73
N LYS A 83 12.06 19.24 -11.84
CA LYS A 83 13.51 18.98 -11.93
C LYS A 83 14.13 20.13 -12.73
N GLY A 84 15.04 20.87 -12.14
CA GLY A 84 15.70 22.01 -12.77
C GLY A 84 16.76 22.61 -11.86
N ASP A 85 17.23 23.83 -12.24
CA ASP A 85 18.26 24.54 -11.51
C ASP A 85 17.73 25.56 -10.48
N ASP A 86 16.40 25.76 -10.44
CA ASP A 86 15.74 26.65 -9.48
C ASP A 86 15.75 26.07 -8.06
N LEU A 87 15.40 26.91 -7.07
CA LEU A 87 15.46 26.50 -5.66
C LEU A 87 14.45 25.40 -5.33
N ILE A 88 13.26 25.48 -5.94
CA ILE A 88 12.19 24.50 -5.72
C ILE A 88 12.61 23.13 -6.24
N SER A 89 13.25 23.07 -7.39
CA SER A 89 13.76 21.83 -7.97
C SER A 89 14.78 21.12 -7.09
N LYS A 90 15.49 21.85 -6.22
CA LYS A 90 16.41 21.27 -5.23
C LYS A 90 15.71 20.52 -4.08
N LEU A 91 14.40 20.68 -3.94
CA LEU A 91 13.58 19.89 -2.99
C LEU A 91 13.09 18.59 -3.62
N HIS A 92 13.39 18.34 -4.90
CA HIS A 92 13.18 17.05 -5.51
C HIS A 92 14.07 16.00 -4.83
N PHE A 93 13.51 14.81 -4.58
CA PHE A 93 14.24 13.70 -3.99
C PHE A 93 13.81 12.38 -4.62
N GLU A 94 14.75 11.48 -4.75
CA GLU A 94 14.55 10.05 -5.00
C GLU A 94 14.42 9.33 -3.64
N PRO A 95 14.17 8.01 -3.57
CA PRO A 95 14.15 7.31 -2.30
C PRO A 95 15.42 7.62 -1.49
N ILE A 96 15.27 8.20 -0.31
CA ILE A 96 16.36 8.72 0.51
C ILE A 96 16.16 8.34 1.98
N ASP A 97 17.25 8.11 2.71
CA ASP A 97 17.17 7.96 4.16
C ASP A 97 16.71 9.28 4.81
N LYS A 98 15.91 9.17 5.87
CA LYS A 98 15.34 10.34 6.57
C LYS A 98 16.41 11.31 7.11
N ASP A 99 17.53 10.78 7.60
CA ASP A 99 18.59 11.57 8.20
C ASP A 99 19.40 12.30 7.13
N ASP A 100 19.62 11.65 5.98
CA ASP A 100 20.23 12.26 4.81
C ASP A 100 19.35 13.39 4.25
N MET A 101 18.05 13.13 4.06
CA MET A 101 17.08 14.13 3.63
C MET A 101 17.07 15.36 4.55
N CYS A 102 17.00 15.13 5.86
CA CYS A 102 17.04 16.22 6.83
C CYS A 102 18.35 17.02 6.76
N THR A 103 19.47 16.34 6.54
CA THR A 103 20.79 16.97 6.44
C THR A 103 20.88 17.80 5.16
N GLU A 104 20.49 17.26 4.02
CA GLU A 104 20.49 17.95 2.74
C GLU A 104 19.58 19.18 2.75
N TRP A 105 18.35 19.05 3.21
CA TRP A 105 17.41 20.17 3.20
C TRP A 105 17.78 21.27 4.19
N ARG A 106 18.40 20.95 5.32
CA ARG A 106 18.96 21.95 6.23
C ARG A 106 20.13 22.70 5.60
N GLN A 107 20.98 21.98 4.84
CA GLN A 107 22.07 22.61 4.11
C GLN A 107 21.55 23.57 3.03
N LEU A 108 20.42 23.24 2.39
CA LEU A 108 19.77 24.13 1.42
C LEU A 108 19.33 25.47 2.04
N TYR A 109 18.86 25.49 3.28
CA TYR A 109 18.56 26.76 3.98
C TYR A 109 19.80 27.67 4.10
N HIS A 110 20.94 27.08 4.42
CA HIS A 110 22.22 27.81 4.46
C HIS A 110 22.59 28.33 3.07
N ASP A 111 22.62 27.45 2.07
CA ASP A 111 23.15 27.75 0.73
C ASP A 111 22.26 28.72 -0.05
N ALA A 112 20.97 28.63 0.12
CA ALA A 112 19.99 29.54 -0.48
C ALA A 112 19.74 30.79 0.33
N SER A 113 20.39 30.92 1.48
CA SER A 113 20.21 32.04 2.42
C SER A 113 18.74 32.31 2.74
N ILE A 114 18.03 31.25 3.18
CA ILE A 114 16.65 31.30 3.62
C ILE A 114 16.62 31.58 5.13
N PRO A 115 16.08 32.72 5.59
CA PRO A 115 16.00 33.02 7.01
C PRO A 115 15.14 32.03 7.76
N ALA A 116 15.68 31.39 8.78
CA ALA A 116 14.95 30.47 9.63
C ALA A 116 15.41 30.60 11.08
N GLN A 117 14.50 30.46 12.03
CA GLN A 117 14.74 30.49 13.45
C GLN A 117 14.04 29.32 14.14
N VAL A 118 14.79 28.56 14.94
CA VAL A 118 14.29 27.35 15.62
C VAL A 118 14.30 27.56 17.15
N GLY A 119 13.47 26.76 17.83
CA GLY A 119 13.18 26.97 19.24
C GLY A 119 12.29 28.21 19.46
N VAL A 120 11.43 28.53 18.51
CA VAL A 120 10.52 29.67 18.56
C VAL A 120 9.06 29.17 18.54
N GLU A 121 8.39 29.38 19.66
CA GLU A 121 7.00 29.02 19.88
C GLU A 121 6.08 30.19 19.54
N LEU A 122 5.06 29.97 18.70
CA LEU A 122 3.98 30.92 18.51
C LEU A 122 3.06 30.88 19.72
N THR A 123 2.89 32.01 20.39
CA THR A 123 2.07 32.14 21.60
C THR A 123 0.77 32.89 21.37
N GLY A 124 0.69 33.69 20.30
CA GLY A 124 -0.50 34.43 19.94
C GLY A 124 -0.32 35.23 18.66
N MET A 125 -1.42 35.74 18.12
CA MET A 125 -1.35 36.65 16.98
C MET A 125 -2.55 37.60 16.99
N THR A 126 -2.29 38.87 16.66
CA THR A 126 -3.25 39.95 16.63
C THR A 126 -3.14 40.72 15.34
N ARG A 127 -4.28 40.98 14.69
CA ARG A 127 -4.31 41.79 13.47
C ARG A 127 -4.35 43.28 13.82
N ARG A 128 -3.47 44.07 13.29
CA ARG A 128 -3.41 45.52 13.45
C ARG A 128 -4.41 46.20 12.51
N ASP A 129 -4.71 47.50 12.78
CA ASP A 129 -5.61 48.29 11.95
C ASP A 129 -5.12 48.50 10.51
N ASP A 130 -3.81 48.40 10.28
CA ASP A 130 -3.18 48.47 8.95
C ASP A 130 -3.21 47.12 8.20
N GLY A 131 -3.85 46.10 8.79
CA GLY A 131 -3.98 44.76 8.22
C GLY A 131 -2.77 43.85 8.41
N VAL A 132 -1.70 44.35 9.02
CA VAL A 132 -0.49 43.60 9.34
C VAL A 132 -0.74 42.72 10.58
N TRP A 133 -0.24 41.51 10.57
CA TRP A 133 -0.26 40.62 11.73
C TRP A 133 0.90 40.91 12.66
N SER A 134 0.61 41.09 13.94
CA SER A 134 1.56 41.09 15.05
C SER A 134 1.54 39.69 15.65
N VAL A 135 2.59 38.91 15.37
CA VAL A 135 2.71 37.53 15.82
C VAL A 135 3.59 37.49 17.06
N GLU A 136 3.01 37.09 18.17
CA GLU A 136 3.68 36.97 19.47
C GLU A 136 4.37 35.60 19.53
N THR A 137 5.63 35.58 19.92
CA THR A 137 6.42 34.34 19.99
C THR A 137 7.29 34.32 21.24
N TRP A 138 7.56 33.12 21.77
CA TRP A 138 8.54 32.87 22.79
C TRP A 138 9.76 32.15 22.19
N ASN A 139 10.93 32.78 22.33
CA ASN A 139 12.17 32.16 21.88
C ASN A 139 12.83 31.39 23.04
N HIS A 140 12.76 30.05 22.98
CA HIS A 140 13.33 29.17 23.99
C HIS A 140 14.84 29.19 24.08
N LYS A 141 15.56 29.63 23.02
CA LYS A 141 17.01 29.75 23.00
C LYS A 141 17.48 31.03 23.70
N GLN A 142 16.73 32.12 23.55
CA GLN A 142 17.02 33.41 24.12
C GLN A 142 16.29 33.65 25.45
N HIS A 143 15.30 32.81 25.79
CA HIS A 143 14.38 33.02 26.91
C HIS A 143 13.71 34.40 26.88
N ALA A 144 13.19 34.78 25.72
CA ALA A 144 12.61 36.08 25.50
C ALA A 144 11.38 36.06 24.63
N ASP A 145 10.44 36.98 24.93
CA ASP A 145 9.32 37.27 24.04
C ASP A 145 9.84 38.03 22.81
N GLN A 146 9.26 37.70 21.66
CA GLN A 146 9.52 38.36 20.39
C GLN A 146 8.20 38.68 19.70
N ILE A 147 8.17 39.80 18.95
CA ILE A 147 7.05 40.15 18.07
C ILE A 147 7.58 40.19 16.65
N ILE A 148 6.91 39.43 15.77
CA ILE A 148 7.24 39.39 14.35
C ILE A 148 6.03 40.00 13.59
N LEU A 149 6.33 41.00 12.74
CA LEU A 149 5.30 41.62 11.91
C LEU A 149 5.28 41.02 10.52
N ALA A 150 4.10 40.59 10.06
CA ALA A 150 3.95 39.99 8.73
C ALA A 150 2.62 40.37 8.08
N ARG A 151 2.61 40.54 6.76
CA ARG A 151 1.39 40.76 5.98
C ARG A 151 0.57 39.48 5.82
N HIS A 152 1.26 38.35 5.67
CA HIS A 152 0.70 37.03 5.48
C HIS A 152 1.35 36.05 6.45
N VAL A 153 0.56 35.14 7.01
CA VAL A 153 1.03 34.09 7.93
C VAL A 153 0.66 32.72 7.35
N VAL A 154 1.65 31.86 7.18
CA VAL A 154 1.47 30.48 6.67
C VAL A 154 1.67 29.51 7.82
N ILE A 155 0.63 28.76 8.17
CA ILE A 155 0.63 27.77 9.26
C ILE A 155 0.91 26.39 8.66
N ALA A 156 2.14 25.90 8.87
CA ALA A 156 2.67 24.65 8.32
C ALA A 156 3.09 23.67 9.42
N ILE A 157 2.36 23.64 10.53
CA ILE A 157 2.71 22.92 11.78
C ILE A 157 2.39 21.42 11.75
N GLY A 158 1.77 20.91 10.70
CA GLY A 158 1.32 19.53 10.59
C GLY A 158 0.24 19.16 11.61
N ARG A 159 -0.10 17.87 11.73
CA ARG A 159 -1.10 17.40 12.71
C ARG A 159 -0.55 17.28 14.13
N GLY A 160 0.61 16.83 14.29
CA GLY A 160 1.55 16.96 15.41
C GLY A 160 1.21 16.36 16.76
N VAL A 161 -0.03 16.09 17.13
CA VAL A 161 -0.39 15.59 18.47
C VAL A 161 -0.82 14.13 18.39
N PRO A 162 0.05 13.17 18.80
CA PRO A 162 -0.36 11.77 18.90
C PRO A 162 -1.56 11.62 19.82
N ARG A 163 -2.60 10.92 19.34
CA ARG A 163 -3.76 10.60 20.15
C ARG A 163 -3.32 9.66 21.30
N ARG A 164 -3.72 10.02 22.51
CA ARG A 164 -3.43 9.23 23.71
C ARG A 164 -4.58 8.28 24.02
N PHE A 165 -4.27 7.20 24.73
CA PHE A 165 -5.31 6.32 25.26
C PHE A 165 -6.15 7.05 26.32
N ASP A 166 -7.47 6.92 26.18
CA ASP A 166 -8.44 7.33 27.21
C ASP A 166 -8.94 6.08 27.94
N ILE A 167 -8.08 5.50 28.75
CA ILE A 167 -8.32 4.27 29.52
C ILE A 167 -7.91 4.47 30.98
N PRO A 168 -8.49 3.72 31.92
CA PRO A 168 -8.10 3.77 33.32
C PRO A 168 -6.63 3.42 33.56
N GLY A 169 -6.00 4.06 34.53
CA GLY A 169 -4.61 3.84 34.92
C GLY A 169 -3.64 4.86 34.38
N ASN A 170 -2.36 4.73 34.71
CA ASN A 170 -1.31 5.65 34.28
C ASN A 170 -0.75 5.23 32.91
N THR A 171 -1.09 5.95 31.85
CA THR A 171 -0.62 5.71 30.49
C THR A 171 0.72 6.37 30.17
N ASP A 172 1.33 7.15 31.09
CA ASP A 172 2.64 7.74 30.90
C ASP A 172 3.72 6.66 30.75
N GLY A 173 4.59 6.82 29.75
CA GLY A 173 5.64 5.85 29.42
C GLY A 173 5.24 4.85 28.33
N ILE A 174 3.99 4.84 27.87
CA ILE A 174 3.62 4.19 26.59
C ILE A 174 4.19 5.04 25.43
N SER A 175 4.85 4.39 24.49
CA SER A 175 5.40 5.07 23.32
C SER A 175 4.30 5.39 22.29
N TYR A 176 4.30 6.59 21.75
CA TYR A 176 3.38 7.03 20.69
C TYR A 176 4.10 7.23 19.35
N ARG A 177 5.39 7.06 19.33
CA ARG A 177 6.26 7.10 18.15
C ARG A 177 7.39 6.11 18.34
N MET A 178 7.88 5.55 17.26
CA MET A 178 9.04 4.67 17.28
C MET A 178 10.30 5.48 16.97
N ASP A 179 11.23 5.46 17.90
CA ASP A 179 12.56 6.05 17.76
C ASP A 179 13.52 5.04 17.13
N ASP A 180 13.96 4.08 17.93
CA ASP A 180 14.84 3.01 17.53
C ASP A 180 14.19 1.67 17.88
N PRO A 181 13.93 0.79 16.89
CA PRO A 181 13.32 -0.51 17.15
C PRO A 181 14.13 -1.41 18.11
N VAL A 182 15.44 -1.16 18.24
CA VAL A 182 16.32 -1.89 19.17
C VAL A 182 15.91 -1.67 20.63
N ASN A 183 15.28 -0.56 20.99
CA ASN A 183 14.78 -0.27 22.33
C ASN A 183 13.69 -1.25 22.78
N PHE A 184 13.10 -2.00 21.87
CA PHE A 184 12.04 -2.98 22.12
C PHE A 184 12.53 -4.43 22.15
N VAL A 185 13.85 -4.66 22.06
CA VAL A 185 14.45 -5.99 22.15
C VAL A 185 14.51 -6.43 23.62
N GLY A 186 14.32 -7.73 23.87
CA GLY A 186 14.46 -8.36 25.18
C GLY A 186 13.17 -8.49 25.99
N ALA A 187 12.02 -8.08 25.46
CA ALA A 187 10.72 -8.24 26.13
C ALA A 187 9.58 -8.37 25.12
N PRO A 188 8.44 -8.98 25.51
CA PRO A 188 7.21 -8.94 24.71
C PRO A 188 6.76 -7.51 24.44
N VAL A 189 6.42 -7.22 23.20
CA VAL A 189 6.00 -5.88 22.73
C VAL A 189 4.53 -5.90 22.34
N CYS A 190 3.79 -4.85 22.67
CA CYS A 190 2.43 -4.64 22.20
C CYS A 190 2.34 -3.37 21.35
N ILE A 191 1.94 -3.51 20.09
CA ILE A 191 1.69 -2.38 19.16
C ILE A 191 0.20 -2.32 18.92
N VAL A 192 -0.41 -1.17 19.21
CA VAL A 192 -1.85 -0.95 19.09
C VAL A 192 -2.11 0.02 17.93
N GLY A 193 -2.90 -0.40 16.96
CA GLY A 193 -3.33 0.45 15.86
C GLY A 193 -3.47 -0.29 14.54
N GLY A 194 -4.18 0.32 13.59
CA GLY A 194 -4.52 -0.27 12.30
C GLY A 194 -4.05 0.55 11.09
N GLY A 195 -3.07 1.42 11.25
CA GLY A 195 -2.53 2.22 10.16
C GLY A 195 -1.13 1.80 9.72
N THR A 196 -0.64 2.46 8.66
CA THR A 196 0.71 2.30 8.12
C THR A 196 1.80 2.35 9.22
N SER A 197 1.71 3.31 10.13
CA SER A 197 2.70 3.43 11.23
C SER A 197 2.74 2.25 12.18
N ALA A 198 1.59 1.58 12.42
CA ALA A 198 1.55 0.36 13.23
C ALA A 198 2.23 -0.80 12.50
N ALA A 199 1.93 -1.00 11.22
CA ALA A 199 2.54 -2.03 10.40
C ALA A 199 4.06 -1.84 10.30
N GLU A 200 4.52 -0.63 10.00
CA GLU A 200 5.95 -0.28 9.96
C GLU A 200 6.64 -0.57 11.31
N ALA A 201 6.00 -0.23 12.43
CA ALA A 201 6.55 -0.49 13.76
C ALA A 201 6.66 -1.99 14.04
N VAL A 202 5.62 -2.77 13.70
CA VAL A 202 5.63 -4.23 13.84
C VAL A 202 6.78 -4.85 13.06
N ILE A 203 6.93 -4.48 11.79
CA ILE A 203 7.99 -4.97 10.91
C ILE A 203 9.37 -4.62 11.48
N ALA A 204 9.60 -3.35 11.79
CA ALA A 204 10.91 -2.87 12.23
C ALA A 204 11.34 -3.52 13.55
N ILE A 205 10.43 -3.62 14.54
CA ILE A 205 10.72 -4.24 15.83
C ILE A 205 10.91 -5.76 15.67
N SER A 206 10.09 -6.43 14.86
CA SER A 206 10.24 -7.84 14.55
C SER A 206 11.62 -8.13 13.94
N ASN A 207 12.05 -7.35 12.96
CA ASN A 207 13.36 -7.48 12.33
C ASN A 207 14.50 -7.20 13.32
N ALA A 208 14.39 -6.18 14.18
CA ALA A 208 15.39 -5.88 15.19
C ALA A 208 15.55 -7.03 16.20
N LYS A 209 14.42 -7.65 16.61
CA LYS A 209 14.44 -8.83 17.47
C LYS A 209 15.08 -10.04 16.79
N ALA A 210 14.75 -10.29 15.51
CA ALA A 210 15.35 -11.38 14.75
C ALA A 210 16.87 -11.23 14.64
N VAL A 211 17.38 -10.02 14.34
CA VAL A 211 18.81 -9.71 14.31
C VAL A 211 19.45 -9.93 15.69
N ALA A 212 18.75 -9.60 16.77
CA ALA A 212 19.23 -9.79 18.13
C ALA A 212 19.03 -11.23 18.66
N GLN A 213 18.47 -12.14 17.86
CA GLN A 213 18.10 -13.51 18.27
C GLN A 213 17.14 -13.50 19.47
N ASP A 214 16.25 -12.52 19.55
CA ASP A 214 15.24 -12.37 20.57
C ASP A 214 13.91 -12.98 20.08
N GLU A 215 13.50 -14.10 20.66
CA GLU A 215 12.28 -14.84 20.33
C GLU A 215 11.02 -14.27 21.03
N THR A 216 11.17 -13.20 21.83
CA THR A 216 10.01 -12.62 22.51
C THR A 216 9.03 -11.98 21.52
N PRO A 217 7.69 -12.14 21.75
CA PRO A 217 6.68 -11.80 20.76
C PRO A 217 6.55 -10.30 20.49
N VAL A 218 6.22 -9.97 19.25
CA VAL A 218 5.69 -8.67 18.81
C VAL A 218 4.20 -8.84 18.55
N CYS A 219 3.39 -8.37 19.48
CA CYS A 219 1.94 -8.48 19.41
C CYS A 219 1.34 -7.25 18.73
N TRP A 220 0.63 -7.46 17.64
CA TRP A 220 -0.07 -6.41 16.91
C TRP A 220 -1.56 -6.44 17.25
N SER A 221 -2.03 -5.45 18.00
CA SER A 221 -3.42 -5.30 18.40
C SER A 221 -4.18 -4.39 17.48
N TYR A 222 -5.34 -4.85 16.98
CA TYR A 222 -6.23 -4.07 16.14
C TYR A 222 -7.69 -4.32 16.51
N ARG A 223 -8.46 -3.24 16.64
CA ARG A 223 -9.88 -3.30 17.01
C ARG A 223 -10.80 -3.88 15.93
N GLY A 224 -10.40 -3.83 14.66
CA GLY A 224 -11.16 -4.37 13.54
C GLY A 224 -11.02 -5.88 13.40
N ASN A 225 -11.86 -6.46 12.56
CA ASN A 225 -11.92 -7.90 12.30
C ASN A 225 -10.95 -8.36 11.20
N LYS A 226 -10.46 -7.44 10.37
CA LYS A 226 -9.61 -7.73 9.21
C LYS A 226 -8.22 -7.14 9.42
N MET A 227 -7.29 -7.60 8.59
CA MET A 227 -5.96 -7.00 8.52
C MET A 227 -6.10 -5.49 8.28
N PRO A 228 -5.35 -4.65 9.00
CA PRO A 228 -5.39 -3.21 8.80
C PRO A 228 -5.11 -2.81 7.35
N ARG A 229 -5.73 -1.72 6.90
CA ARG A 229 -5.50 -1.16 5.58
C ARG A 229 -4.09 -0.56 5.52
N VAL A 230 -3.19 -1.25 4.87
CA VAL A 230 -1.83 -0.80 4.57
C VAL A 230 -1.61 -0.93 3.06
N SER A 231 -0.69 -0.18 2.50
CA SER A 231 -0.38 -0.30 1.08
C SER A 231 0.05 -1.74 0.73
N ARG A 232 -0.18 -2.14 -0.52
CA ARG A 232 0.22 -3.47 -0.99
C ARG A 232 1.70 -3.76 -0.71
N ALA A 233 2.57 -2.81 -1.04
CA ALA A 233 4.00 -2.93 -0.80
C ALA A 233 4.34 -3.16 0.69
N LEU A 234 3.68 -2.43 1.59
CA LEU A 234 3.90 -2.61 3.03
C LEU A 234 3.33 -3.94 3.55
N SER A 235 2.22 -4.41 2.97
CA SER A 235 1.66 -5.73 3.31
C SER A 235 2.62 -6.85 2.94
N GLU A 236 3.26 -6.76 1.78
CA GLU A 236 4.25 -7.74 1.34
C GLU A 236 5.44 -7.80 2.30
N VAL A 237 6.02 -6.65 2.66
CA VAL A 237 7.12 -6.57 3.64
C VAL A 237 6.68 -7.10 5.03
N PHE A 238 5.43 -6.83 5.42
CA PHE A 238 4.87 -7.37 6.66
C PHE A 238 4.81 -8.90 6.64
N PHE A 239 4.30 -9.49 5.56
CA PHE A 239 4.20 -10.95 5.45
C PHE A 239 5.57 -11.62 5.41
N ASP A 240 6.55 -10.99 4.79
CA ASP A 240 7.93 -11.48 4.83
C ASP A 240 8.49 -11.50 6.26
N ALA A 241 8.30 -10.43 7.02
CA ALA A 241 8.71 -10.40 8.43
C ALA A 241 7.89 -11.39 9.28
N TYR A 242 6.59 -11.52 9.02
CA TYR A 242 5.70 -12.43 9.74
C TYR A 242 6.12 -13.89 9.56
N VAL A 243 6.40 -14.30 8.32
CA VAL A 243 6.82 -15.67 8.00
C VAL A 243 8.29 -15.90 8.34
N GLY A 244 9.16 -14.93 8.04
CA GLY A 244 10.62 -15.09 8.17
C GLY A 244 11.09 -15.05 9.63
N ASN A 245 10.53 -14.19 10.46
CA ASN A 245 10.97 -14.00 11.84
C ASN A 245 10.20 -14.87 12.84
N GLY A 246 8.95 -15.26 12.53
CA GLY A 246 8.13 -16.14 13.38
C GLY A 246 7.75 -15.57 14.76
N ASN A 247 8.02 -14.28 15.02
CA ASN A 247 7.82 -13.64 16.31
C ASN A 247 6.66 -12.63 16.33
N ILE A 248 5.91 -12.47 15.23
CA ILE A 248 4.76 -11.57 15.13
C ILE A 248 3.48 -12.33 15.45
N TYR A 249 2.63 -11.74 16.31
CA TYR A 249 1.33 -12.26 16.68
C TYR A 249 0.26 -11.18 16.43
N TYR A 250 -0.63 -11.43 15.50
CA TYR A 250 -1.70 -10.50 15.16
C TYR A 250 -2.98 -10.83 15.95
N TYR A 251 -3.53 -9.83 16.63
CA TYR A 251 -4.76 -9.93 17.42
C TYR A 251 -5.84 -9.00 16.87
N PRO A 252 -6.71 -9.48 15.96
CA PRO A 252 -7.92 -8.75 15.59
C PRO A 252 -8.89 -8.71 16.77
N HIS A 253 -9.88 -7.83 16.72
CA HIS A 253 -10.90 -7.63 17.76
C HIS A 253 -10.29 -7.43 19.16
N SER A 254 -9.19 -6.71 19.22
CA SER A 254 -8.50 -6.45 20.47
C SER A 254 -8.35 -4.96 20.72
N GLU A 255 -8.48 -4.58 21.98
CA GLU A 255 -8.35 -3.19 22.39
C GLU A 255 -7.72 -3.07 23.79
N PRO A 256 -6.93 -2.03 24.04
CA PRO A 256 -6.45 -1.73 25.38
C PRO A 256 -7.62 -1.30 26.28
N VAL A 257 -7.68 -1.82 27.50
CA VAL A 257 -8.78 -1.55 28.43
C VAL A 257 -8.35 -0.85 29.70
N ALA A 258 -7.12 -1.02 30.15
CA ALA A 258 -6.60 -0.37 31.33
C ALA A 258 -5.07 -0.47 31.40
N VAL A 259 -4.45 0.40 32.18
CA VAL A 259 -3.10 0.18 32.70
C VAL A 259 -3.23 -0.23 34.17
N VAL A 260 -2.73 -1.41 34.53
CA VAL A 260 -2.84 -2.01 35.85
C VAL A 260 -1.46 -2.09 36.51
N THR A 261 -1.36 -1.68 37.79
CA THR A 261 -0.14 -1.86 38.55
C THR A 261 -0.14 -3.25 39.17
N ALA A 262 0.81 -4.08 38.78
CA ALA A 262 0.96 -5.44 39.34
C ALA A 262 1.63 -5.46 40.72
N PRO A 263 1.62 -6.60 41.43
CA PRO A 263 2.25 -6.74 42.76
C PRO A 263 3.77 -6.44 42.78
N ASP A 264 4.44 -6.56 41.64
CA ASP A 264 5.85 -6.22 41.45
C ASP A 264 6.10 -4.69 41.29
N GLN A 265 5.06 -3.89 41.48
CA GLN A 265 5.07 -2.42 41.32
C GLN A 265 5.34 -1.93 39.87
N LYS A 266 5.24 -2.79 38.89
CA LYS A 266 5.28 -2.40 37.46
C LYS A 266 3.88 -2.18 36.93
N ASP A 267 3.79 -1.29 35.96
CA ASP A 267 2.55 -1.02 35.27
C ASP A 267 2.48 -1.81 33.94
N TYR A 268 1.37 -2.49 33.75
CA TYR A 268 1.09 -3.32 32.59
C TYR A 268 -0.11 -2.79 31.82
N LEU A 269 0.01 -2.71 30.49
CA LEU A 269 -1.13 -2.50 29.60
C LEU A 269 -1.93 -3.80 29.50
N SER A 270 -3.18 -3.76 29.93
CA SER A 270 -4.13 -4.87 29.76
C SER A 270 -4.85 -4.75 28.43
N LEU A 271 -4.65 -5.73 27.56
CA LEU A 271 -5.26 -5.85 26.25
C LEU A 271 -6.39 -6.88 26.33
N ARG A 272 -7.63 -6.47 26.01
CA ARG A 272 -8.76 -7.37 25.87
C ARG A 272 -8.84 -7.86 24.42
N ILE A 273 -8.97 -9.17 24.24
CA ILE A 273 -9.23 -9.81 22.96
C ILE A 273 -10.66 -10.35 23.00
N ASP A 274 -11.48 -9.86 22.10
CA ASP A 274 -12.87 -10.27 21.98
C ASP A 274 -13.01 -11.33 20.89
N ARG A 275 -13.22 -12.57 21.31
CA ARG A 275 -13.37 -13.72 20.41
C ARG A 275 -14.82 -14.04 20.05
N ARG A 276 -15.78 -13.21 20.44
CA ARG A 276 -17.22 -13.44 20.20
C ARG A 276 -17.60 -13.49 18.71
N THR A 277 -16.75 -12.96 17.85
CA THR A 277 -16.94 -12.97 16.40
C THR A 277 -16.45 -14.24 15.71
N LEU A 278 -15.77 -15.15 16.45
CA LEU A 278 -15.44 -16.48 15.94
C LEU A 278 -16.67 -17.38 16.20
N GLU A 279 -17.36 -17.81 15.16
CA GLU A 279 -18.62 -18.56 15.22
C GLU A 279 -18.55 -19.78 16.13
N ASP A 280 -17.38 -20.40 16.27
CA ASP A 280 -17.14 -21.59 17.09
C ASP A 280 -16.89 -21.31 18.59
N ARG A 281 -16.72 -20.03 19.00
CA ARG A 281 -16.37 -19.66 20.38
C ARG A 281 -17.14 -18.45 20.89
N PRO A 282 -18.47 -18.51 20.93
CA PRO A 282 -19.28 -17.42 21.43
C PRO A 282 -18.95 -17.16 22.90
N ASN A 283 -18.68 -15.90 23.25
CA ASN A 283 -18.43 -15.37 24.61
C ASN A 283 -17.04 -15.59 25.23
N GLU A 284 -16.00 -16.02 24.49
CA GLU A 284 -14.65 -15.99 25.03
C GLU A 284 -14.03 -14.59 24.92
N THR A 285 -13.71 -13.99 26.07
CA THR A 285 -12.81 -12.85 26.17
C THR A 285 -11.55 -13.29 26.91
N SER A 286 -10.41 -12.95 26.35
CA SER A 286 -9.13 -13.15 27.03
C SER A 286 -8.42 -11.81 27.23
N HIS A 287 -7.54 -11.76 28.23
CA HIS A 287 -6.72 -10.59 28.49
C HIS A 287 -5.25 -10.97 28.42
N LEU A 288 -4.48 -10.12 27.76
CA LEU A 288 -3.02 -10.18 27.76
C LEU A 288 -2.47 -8.94 28.44
N GLU A 289 -1.37 -9.09 29.17
CA GLU A 289 -0.72 -8.00 29.88
C GLU A 289 0.69 -7.80 29.35
N PHE A 290 1.04 -6.54 29.05
CA PHE A 290 2.35 -6.17 28.54
C PHE A 290 2.94 -5.07 29.43
N ASP A 291 4.21 -5.17 29.79
CA ASP A 291 4.94 -4.08 30.45
C ASP A 291 4.79 -2.81 29.60
N LYS A 292 4.17 -1.76 30.15
CA LYS A 292 3.80 -0.56 29.40
C LYS A 292 4.98 0.14 28.72
N ARG A 293 6.21 -0.08 29.19
CA ARG A 293 7.44 0.45 28.57
C ARG A 293 7.73 -0.15 27.19
N PHE A 294 7.20 -1.35 26.92
CA PHE A 294 7.28 -2.04 25.65
C PHE A 294 5.96 -2.00 24.88
N CYS A 295 5.11 -1.01 25.19
CA CYS A 295 3.87 -0.77 24.47
C CYS A 295 3.98 0.47 23.59
N MET A 296 3.41 0.38 22.41
CA MET A 296 3.35 1.47 21.45
C MET A 296 1.92 1.68 20.94
N ALA A 297 1.46 2.93 20.93
CA ALA A 297 0.15 3.32 20.42
C ALA A 297 0.27 4.08 19.09
N CYS A 298 -0.12 3.41 17.99
CA CYS A 298 -0.20 3.97 16.64
C CYS A 298 -1.67 4.18 16.26
N ILE A 299 -2.40 4.97 17.08
CA ILE A 299 -3.85 5.16 16.97
C ILE A 299 -4.25 6.47 16.30
N GLY A 300 -3.33 7.06 15.56
CA GLY A 300 -3.51 8.30 14.81
C GLY A 300 -3.13 9.54 15.62
N GLU A 301 -3.37 10.68 15.03
CA GLU A 301 -3.03 11.99 15.57
C GLU A 301 -4.25 12.88 15.57
N ASP A 302 -4.32 13.78 16.57
CA ASP A 302 -5.36 14.79 16.64
C ASP A 302 -4.84 16.12 16.07
N LEU A 303 -5.75 16.91 15.56
CA LEU A 303 -5.45 18.28 15.14
C LEU A 303 -5.03 19.10 16.37
N PRO A 304 -4.07 20.01 16.22
CA PRO A 304 -3.60 20.84 17.34
C PRO A 304 -4.61 21.97 17.68
N GLU A 305 -5.82 21.57 18.12
CA GLU A 305 -6.97 22.47 18.33
C GLU A 305 -6.64 23.63 19.29
N ALA A 306 -5.89 23.35 20.35
CA ALA A 306 -5.48 24.38 21.31
C ALA A 306 -4.62 25.45 20.67
N LEU A 307 -3.64 25.05 19.85
CA LEU A 307 -2.73 25.97 19.15
C LEU A 307 -3.50 26.75 18.06
N LEU A 308 -4.36 26.08 17.30
CA LEU A 308 -5.22 26.76 16.31
C LEU A 308 -6.15 27.75 17.00
N GLY A 309 -6.69 27.43 18.17
CA GLY A 309 -7.50 28.32 18.98
C GLY A 309 -6.75 29.59 19.45
N GLN A 310 -5.46 29.50 19.77
CA GLN A 310 -4.62 30.68 20.08
C GLN A 310 -4.48 31.64 18.89
N MET A 311 -4.62 31.10 17.67
CA MET A 311 -4.61 31.89 16.43
C MET A 311 -6.03 32.33 16.00
N ASN A 312 -7.05 32.12 16.83
CA ASN A 312 -8.44 32.32 16.50
C ASN A 312 -8.93 31.55 15.26
N ILE A 313 -8.36 30.37 15.03
CA ILE A 313 -8.78 29.44 13.97
C ILE A 313 -9.57 28.33 14.61
N SER A 314 -10.87 28.26 14.26
CA SER A 314 -11.78 27.25 14.78
C SER A 314 -11.90 26.07 13.83
N LEU A 315 -11.91 24.85 14.39
CA LEU A 315 -12.26 23.67 13.65
C LEU A 315 -13.79 23.63 13.46
N MET A 316 -14.23 23.43 12.24
CA MET A 316 -15.65 23.29 11.93
C MET A 316 -16.08 21.82 11.93
N THR A 317 -17.32 21.58 12.36
CA THR A 317 -17.91 20.25 12.33
C THR A 317 -18.83 20.17 11.12
N GLY A 318 -18.47 19.35 10.15
CA GLY A 318 -19.21 19.24 8.89
C GLY A 318 -18.83 17.98 8.12
N GLY A 319 -19.38 17.89 6.91
CA GLY A 319 -19.20 16.76 6.02
C GLY A 319 -20.00 15.52 6.40
N ALA A 320 -19.89 14.46 5.61
CA ALA A 320 -20.71 13.25 5.73
C ALA A 320 -20.65 12.56 7.10
N ARG A 321 -19.54 12.71 7.85
CA ARG A 321 -19.34 12.07 9.16
C ARG A 321 -19.44 13.02 10.35
N ASN A 322 -19.83 14.27 10.12
CA ASN A 322 -19.98 15.29 11.16
C ASN A 322 -18.77 15.39 12.11
N LYS A 323 -17.55 15.33 11.55
CA LYS A 323 -16.28 15.42 12.32
C LYS A 323 -15.75 16.84 12.34
N LYS A 324 -15.00 17.17 13.39
CA LYS A 324 -14.21 18.42 13.44
C LYS A 324 -13.11 18.36 12.39
N ARG A 325 -13.03 19.37 11.54
CA ARG A 325 -12.08 19.47 10.44
C ARG A 325 -11.52 20.88 10.33
N VAL A 326 -10.34 20.97 9.77
CA VAL A 326 -9.78 22.23 9.30
C VAL A 326 -10.62 22.72 8.12
N THR A 327 -10.89 24.03 8.08
CA THR A 327 -11.66 24.65 7.00
C THR A 327 -10.85 25.79 6.39
N VAL A 328 -10.77 25.82 5.07
CA VAL A 328 -10.05 26.82 4.29
C VAL A 328 -10.83 27.23 3.04
N SER A 329 -10.45 28.35 2.45
CA SER A 329 -10.91 28.73 1.10
C SER A 329 -10.17 27.91 0.02
N PRO A 330 -10.60 27.98 -1.26
CA PRO A 330 -9.84 27.40 -2.40
C PRO A 330 -8.39 27.92 -2.52
N LEU A 331 -8.09 29.05 -1.89
CA LEU A 331 -6.73 29.60 -1.78
C LEU A 331 -6.01 29.18 -0.50
N LEU A 332 -6.49 28.17 0.20
CA LEU A 332 -5.98 27.69 1.50
C LEU A 332 -5.98 28.73 2.61
N GLU A 333 -6.74 29.82 2.46
CA GLU A 333 -6.90 30.86 3.48
C GLU A 333 -7.88 30.40 4.55
N SER A 334 -7.56 30.61 5.82
CA SER A 334 -8.42 30.27 6.95
C SER A 334 -9.50 31.35 7.18
N GLN A 335 -10.31 31.19 8.25
CA GLN A 335 -11.25 32.21 8.71
C GLN A 335 -10.59 33.55 9.07
N GLN A 336 -9.26 33.54 9.28
CA GLN A 336 -8.48 34.73 9.56
C GLN A 336 -7.87 35.28 8.27
N PRO A 337 -8.15 36.53 7.89
CA PRO A 337 -7.66 37.10 6.64
C PRO A 337 -6.13 37.09 6.53
N ASN A 338 -5.61 36.62 5.41
CA ASN A 338 -4.18 36.45 5.12
C ASN A 338 -3.46 35.46 6.06
N VAL A 339 -4.20 34.50 6.64
CA VAL A 339 -3.66 33.37 7.40
C VAL A 339 -4.02 32.08 6.66
N TYR A 340 -3.02 31.30 6.29
CA TYR A 340 -3.16 30.13 5.41
C TYR A 340 -2.76 28.85 6.13
N LEU A 341 -3.44 27.77 5.85
CA LEU A 341 -3.19 26.46 6.44
C LEU A 341 -2.71 25.52 5.33
N VAL A 342 -1.56 24.87 5.53
CA VAL A 342 -0.90 24.06 4.49
C VAL A 342 -0.33 22.76 5.03
N GLY A 343 -0.12 21.81 4.13
CA GLY A 343 0.57 20.55 4.39
C GLY A 343 -0.26 19.56 5.20
N ASP A 344 0.40 18.78 6.05
CA ASP A 344 -0.22 17.68 6.80
C ASP A 344 -1.34 18.12 7.76
N LEU A 345 -1.46 19.41 8.03
CA LEU A 345 -2.60 19.98 8.76
C LEU A 345 -3.91 19.76 8.01
N LEU A 346 -3.87 19.71 6.68
CA LEU A 346 -5.00 19.42 5.79
C LEU A 346 -5.22 17.92 5.55
N SER A 347 -4.30 17.06 6.04
CA SER A 347 -4.23 15.65 5.66
C SER A 347 -5.48 14.86 6.01
N GLN A 348 -5.73 13.84 5.21
CA GLN A 348 -6.90 13.02 5.01
C GLN A 348 -8.04 13.81 4.36
N VAL A 349 -8.76 14.63 5.11
CA VAL A 349 -9.90 15.41 4.59
C VAL A 349 -9.97 16.75 5.31
N TYR A 350 -10.13 17.81 4.56
CA TYR A 350 -10.46 19.15 5.06
C TYR A 350 -11.75 19.68 4.42
N LEU A 351 -12.30 20.77 4.96
CA LEU A 351 -13.46 21.43 4.40
C LEU A 351 -13.03 22.66 3.60
N GLU A 352 -13.64 22.85 2.45
CA GLU A 352 -13.40 23.99 1.58
C GLU A 352 -14.68 24.84 1.43
N THR A 353 -14.54 26.16 1.56
CA THR A 353 -15.65 27.11 1.41
C THR A 353 -15.14 28.50 1.05
N ASP A 354 -15.90 29.22 0.22
CA ASP A 354 -15.70 30.66 -0.01
C ASP A 354 -16.43 31.52 1.03
N ASP A 355 -17.33 30.94 1.82
CA ASP A 355 -18.15 31.64 2.83
C ASP A 355 -18.11 30.89 4.16
N PHE A 356 -17.26 31.32 5.08
CA PHE A 356 -17.13 30.73 6.42
C PHE A 356 -18.34 30.96 7.33
N GLU A 357 -19.29 31.85 6.97
CA GLU A 357 -20.51 32.09 7.72
C GLU A 357 -21.67 31.18 7.25
N ALA A 358 -21.48 30.45 6.13
CA ALA A 358 -22.48 29.52 5.62
C ALA A 358 -22.60 28.28 6.53
N ASP A 359 -23.63 27.48 6.32
CA ASP A 359 -23.83 26.22 7.04
C ASP A 359 -22.68 25.25 6.69
N PRO A 360 -21.90 24.76 7.67
CA PRO A 360 -20.80 23.81 7.43
C PRO A 360 -21.23 22.52 6.72
N ALA A 361 -22.51 22.16 6.75
CA ALA A 361 -23.03 21.03 5.98
C ALA A 361 -22.98 21.24 4.45
N THR A 362 -22.81 22.50 4.01
CA THR A 362 -22.69 22.85 2.58
C THR A 362 -21.26 22.93 2.10
N PHE A 363 -20.29 22.77 2.98
CA PHE A 363 -18.85 22.86 2.64
C PHE A 363 -18.39 21.62 1.88
N HIS A 364 -17.50 21.82 0.95
CA HIS A 364 -16.93 20.73 0.16
C HIS A 364 -15.87 19.97 0.97
N GLU A 365 -15.97 18.66 1.01
CA GLU A 365 -14.92 17.80 1.55
C GLU A 365 -13.85 17.56 0.48
N ILE A 366 -12.62 17.97 0.80
CA ILE A 366 -11.46 17.79 -0.08
C ILE A 366 -10.52 16.76 0.52
N LYS A 367 -10.21 15.72 -0.26
CA LYS A 367 -9.21 14.71 0.12
C LYS A 367 -7.80 15.27 -0.05
N HIS A 368 -6.96 15.09 0.95
CA HIS A 368 -5.57 15.49 0.92
C HIS A 368 -4.66 14.29 1.25
N PRO A 369 -3.69 13.93 0.40
CA PRO A 369 -2.87 12.73 0.57
C PRO A 369 -2.07 12.68 1.88
N GLY A 370 -1.67 13.83 2.44
CA GLY A 370 -0.92 13.91 3.69
C GLY A 370 0.48 13.30 3.58
N ASN A 371 1.14 13.45 2.45
CA ASN A 371 2.51 12.99 2.22
C ASN A 371 3.46 14.17 1.96
N VAL A 372 4.77 13.88 1.87
CA VAL A 372 5.79 14.92 1.67
C VAL A 372 5.55 15.71 0.39
N LYS A 373 5.20 15.04 -0.73
CA LYS A 373 4.95 15.71 -2.01
C LYS A 373 3.76 16.66 -1.97
N SER A 374 2.62 16.21 -1.43
CA SER A 374 1.45 17.09 -1.30
C SER A 374 1.73 18.28 -0.41
N SER A 375 2.51 18.09 0.66
CA SER A 375 2.94 19.18 1.52
C SER A 375 3.86 20.18 0.78
N LEU A 376 4.79 19.70 -0.04
CA LEU A 376 5.63 20.58 -0.88
C LEU A 376 4.78 21.38 -1.88
N ARG A 377 3.81 20.73 -2.53
CA ARG A 377 2.86 21.37 -3.45
C ARG A 377 2.12 22.52 -2.79
N ASP A 378 1.56 22.29 -1.61
CA ASP A 378 0.81 23.31 -0.89
C ASP A 378 1.71 24.51 -0.54
N GLY A 379 2.96 24.24 -0.15
CA GLY A 379 3.94 25.30 0.13
C GLY A 379 4.24 26.17 -1.10
N VAL A 380 4.42 25.53 -2.27
CA VAL A 380 4.63 26.26 -3.52
C VAL A 380 3.38 27.06 -3.89
N PHE A 381 2.20 26.41 -3.84
CA PHE A 381 0.94 27.04 -4.14
C PHE A 381 0.69 28.30 -3.32
N ILE A 382 0.89 28.22 -2.02
CA ILE A 382 0.62 29.38 -1.15
C ILE A 382 1.59 30.53 -1.36
N ALA A 383 2.84 30.27 -1.69
CA ALA A 383 3.78 31.34 -2.03
C ALA A 383 3.36 32.09 -3.30
N GLU A 384 2.85 31.38 -4.31
CA GLU A 384 2.27 31.98 -5.53
C GLU A 384 1.02 32.81 -5.23
N VAL A 385 0.13 32.31 -4.39
CA VAL A 385 -1.06 33.05 -3.94
C VAL A 385 -0.65 34.36 -3.27
N ILE A 386 0.30 34.30 -2.34
CA ILE A 386 0.80 35.47 -1.62
C ILE A 386 1.47 36.45 -2.57
N ARG A 387 2.27 35.98 -3.54
CA ARG A 387 2.90 36.84 -4.54
C ARG A 387 1.86 37.65 -5.32
N GLN A 388 0.80 37.00 -5.82
CA GLN A 388 -0.25 37.68 -6.55
C GLN A 388 -1.02 38.68 -5.68
N LYS A 389 -1.27 38.37 -4.38
CA LYS A 389 -1.84 39.32 -3.42
C LYS A 389 -0.95 40.53 -3.18
N VAL A 390 0.35 40.33 -3.01
CA VAL A 390 1.32 41.42 -2.83
C VAL A 390 1.39 42.29 -4.07
N ASP A 391 1.22 41.74 -5.27
CA ASP A 391 1.15 42.49 -6.53
C ASP A 391 -0.19 43.23 -6.72
N GLY A 392 -1.17 43.01 -5.84
CA GLY A 392 -2.46 43.68 -5.88
C GLY A 392 -3.44 43.09 -6.92
N ASN A 393 -3.28 41.83 -7.29
CA ASN A 393 -4.18 41.16 -8.22
C ASN A 393 -5.56 40.94 -7.54
N GLU A 394 -6.62 41.38 -8.20
CA GLU A 394 -7.99 41.17 -7.69
C GLU A 394 -8.48 39.73 -7.89
N GLU A 395 -8.07 39.08 -8.97
CA GLU A 395 -8.38 37.68 -9.28
C GLU A 395 -7.09 36.85 -9.22
N ILE A 396 -7.03 35.93 -8.26
CA ILE A 396 -5.84 35.10 -8.04
C ILE A 396 -6.08 33.76 -8.76
N LYS A 397 -5.17 33.45 -9.67
CA LYS A 397 -5.14 32.17 -10.38
C LYS A 397 -3.74 31.58 -10.28
N VAL A 398 -3.63 30.46 -9.60
CA VAL A 398 -2.38 29.72 -9.50
C VAL A 398 -2.55 28.40 -10.24
N GLU A 399 -1.85 28.27 -11.35
CA GLU A 399 -1.67 27.03 -12.06
C GLU A 399 -0.26 26.53 -11.76
N LEU A 400 -0.15 25.45 -11.00
CA LEU A 400 1.14 24.82 -10.76
C LEU A 400 1.46 23.91 -11.94
N GLU A 401 2.50 24.23 -12.68
CA GLU A 401 3.05 23.34 -13.71
C GLU A 401 3.79 22.17 -13.05
N PHE A 402 3.07 21.28 -12.38
CA PHE A 402 3.58 19.97 -12.04
C PHE A 402 3.26 19.05 -13.22
N VAL A 403 4.30 18.56 -13.90
CA VAL A 403 4.16 17.71 -15.07
C VAL A 403 3.40 16.44 -14.67
N GLU A 404 2.17 16.29 -15.14
CA GLU A 404 1.51 14.98 -15.19
C GLU A 404 2.35 14.07 -16.08
N ASN A 405 2.93 13.03 -15.53
CA ASN A 405 3.49 11.97 -16.35
C ASN A 405 2.35 11.25 -17.06
N LYS A 406 2.10 11.58 -18.29
CA LYS A 406 1.65 10.57 -19.24
C LYS A 406 2.76 9.53 -19.28
N VAL A 407 2.48 8.33 -18.81
CA VAL A 407 3.39 7.20 -18.86
C VAL A 407 3.69 6.89 -20.34
N GLU A 408 4.68 7.56 -20.91
CA GLU A 408 5.46 6.99 -21.99
C GLU A 408 6.53 6.15 -21.30
N ALA A 409 6.47 4.86 -21.53
CA ALA A 409 7.45 3.92 -21.04
C ALA A 409 8.84 4.33 -21.55
N ILE A 410 9.60 5.01 -20.71
CA ILE A 410 11.02 5.26 -20.93
C ILE A 410 11.74 4.30 -19.99
N ALA A 411 12.42 3.33 -20.59
CA ALA A 411 13.33 2.46 -19.88
C ALA A 411 14.39 3.31 -19.15
N PRO A 412 14.68 3.05 -17.86
CA PRO A 412 15.72 3.76 -17.15
C PRO A 412 17.08 3.33 -17.65
N SER A 413 17.83 4.24 -18.25
CA SER A 413 19.28 4.11 -18.36
C SER A 413 19.89 4.54 -17.03
N ILE A 414 20.32 3.59 -16.23
CA ILE A 414 21.07 3.87 -15.01
C ILE A 414 22.55 3.88 -15.37
N ASP A 415 23.14 5.08 -15.41
CA ASP A 415 24.58 5.26 -15.31
C ASP A 415 24.99 5.06 -13.84
N VAL A 416 25.48 3.89 -13.51
CA VAL A 416 26.14 3.63 -12.24
C VAL A 416 27.62 3.96 -12.36
N ALA A 417 27.97 5.18 -12.07
CA ALA A 417 29.37 5.55 -11.84
C ALA A 417 29.41 6.57 -10.69
N ALA A 418 29.67 6.11 -9.48
CA ALA A 418 30.49 6.70 -8.45
C ALA A 418 29.98 6.38 -7.03
N ALA A 419 30.48 5.31 -6.47
CA ALA A 419 30.89 5.21 -5.06
C ALA A 419 31.46 3.79 -4.81
N ALA A 420 32.74 3.61 -5.08
CA ALA A 420 33.48 2.47 -4.56
C ALA A 420 34.66 3.03 -3.77
N GLU A 421 34.55 3.00 -2.46
CA GLU A 421 35.74 3.06 -1.59
C GLU A 421 36.26 1.64 -1.34
N GLU A 422 37.54 1.55 -1.45
CA GLU A 422 38.41 0.40 -1.56
C GLU A 422 38.28 -0.61 -0.42
N THR A 423 38.14 -1.90 -0.80
CA THR A 423 38.68 -3.00 -0.03
C THR A 423 39.50 -3.91 -0.95
N ASP A 424 40.75 -4.10 -0.63
CA ASP A 424 41.74 -4.90 -1.35
C ASP A 424 41.28 -6.34 -1.57
N GLY A 425 41.06 -6.71 -2.84
CA GLY A 425 40.99 -8.06 -3.37
C GLY A 425 41.53 -8.05 -4.79
N PRO A 426 42.15 -9.12 -5.29
CA PRO A 426 42.87 -9.10 -6.57
C PRO A 426 41.94 -8.81 -7.76
N PRO A 427 42.39 -8.07 -8.77
CA PRO A 427 41.57 -7.56 -9.84
C PRO A 427 41.00 -8.67 -10.73
N ALA A 428 39.69 -8.63 -10.94
CA ALA A 428 39.03 -9.42 -11.97
C ALA A 428 39.42 -8.85 -13.35
N GLU A 429 39.84 -9.74 -14.24
CA GLU A 429 40.23 -9.40 -15.62
C GLU A 429 39.06 -8.68 -16.35
N SER A 430 39.36 -7.53 -16.90
CA SER A 430 38.44 -6.74 -17.72
C SER A 430 38.08 -7.51 -19.00
N ILE A 431 36.79 -7.74 -19.21
CA ILE A 431 36.24 -8.27 -20.48
C ILE A 431 36.36 -7.17 -21.55
N PRO A 432 36.89 -7.48 -22.76
CA PRO A 432 37.07 -6.48 -23.82
C PRO A 432 35.72 -5.93 -24.33
N GLU A 433 35.67 -4.63 -24.58
CA GLU A 433 34.49 -3.83 -25.05
C GLU A 433 33.93 -4.19 -26.42
N ASP A 434 34.35 -5.26 -27.05
CA ASP A 434 34.03 -5.60 -28.46
C ASP A 434 32.94 -6.69 -28.60
N ARG A 435 32.05 -6.86 -27.60
CA ARG A 435 30.91 -7.81 -27.65
C ARG A 435 29.53 -7.21 -27.42
N ARG A 436 29.32 -5.95 -27.72
CA ARG A 436 28.01 -5.27 -27.51
C ARG A 436 26.99 -5.43 -28.67
N ASP A 437 27.17 -6.41 -29.54
CA ASP A 437 26.30 -6.58 -30.70
C ASP A 437 25.70 -8.00 -30.84
N GLN A 438 25.35 -8.64 -29.71
CA GLN A 438 24.44 -9.80 -29.71
C GLN A 438 23.37 -9.55 -28.65
N SER A 439 22.14 -9.24 -29.09
CA SER A 439 20.97 -9.18 -28.23
C SER A 439 20.81 -10.53 -27.50
N GLU A 440 20.94 -10.52 -26.20
CA GLU A 440 20.73 -11.70 -25.36
C GLU A 440 19.22 -12.06 -25.41
N PRO A 441 18.85 -13.29 -25.80
CA PRO A 441 17.44 -13.62 -26.09
C PRO A 441 16.56 -13.71 -24.84
N ALA A 442 17.14 -13.82 -23.65
CA ALA A 442 16.40 -13.82 -22.39
C ALA A 442 17.25 -13.28 -21.22
N VAL A 443 16.55 -12.73 -20.24
CA VAL A 443 17.12 -12.27 -18.98
C VAL A 443 16.29 -12.84 -17.83
N LEU A 444 16.94 -13.42 -16.85
CA LEU A 444 16.34 -13.82 -15.58
C LEU A 444 16.52 -12.67 -14.60
N VAL A 445 15.44 -11.99 -14.27
CA VAL A 445 15.45 -10.85 -13.37
C VAL A 445 15.13 -11.33 -11.96
N LYS A 446 16.11 -11.25 -11.06
CA LYS A 446 15.91 -11.58 -9.65
C LYS A 446 15.03 -10.51 -8.99
N MET A 447 14.07 -10.96 -8.22
CA MET A 447 13.13 -10.09 -7.55
C MET A 447 13.14 -10.32 -6.05
N THR A 448 12.93 -9.25 -5.30
CA THR A 448 12.54 -9.40 -3.90
C THR A 448 11.11 -9.96 -3.81
N PRO A 449 10.70 -10.52 -2.67
CA PRO A 449 9.30 -10.86 -2.42
C PRO A 449 8.32 -9.68 -2.60
N ALA A 450 8.81 -8.45 -2.45
CA ALA A 450 8.06 -7.21 -2.70
C ALA A 450 7.94 -6.83 -4.18
N GLY A 451 8.47 -7.66 -5.09
CA GLY A 451 8.41 -7.41 -6.53
C GLY A 451 9.43 -6.38 -7.04
N VAL A 452 10.40 -5.99 -6.22
CA VAL A 452 11.49 -5.09 -6.64
C VAL A 452 12.57 -5.90 -7.34
N GLU A 453 13.00 -5.45 -8.52
CA GLU A 453 14.08 -6.04 -9.28
C GLU A 453 15.43 -5.77 -8.57
N GLU A 454 16.23 -6.82 -8.36
CA GLU A 454 17.54 -6.73 -7.68
C GLU A 454 18.68 -6.89 -8.67
N ASP A 455 18.75 -8.05 -9.33
CA ASP A 455 19.83 -8.43 -10.21
C ASP A 455 19.30 -8.99 -11.53
N GLU A 456 20.03 -8.80 -12.61
CA GLU A 456 19.70 -9.33 -13.94
C GLU A 456 20.76 -10.38 -14.37
N PHE A 457 20.29 -11.53 -14.83
CA PHE A 457 21.14 -12.63 -15.31
C PHE A 457 20.79 -12.94 -16.77
N PRO A 458 21.57 -12.44 -17.73
CA PRO A 458 21.35 -12.72 -19.14
C PRO A 458 21.62 -14.19 -19.47
N ILE A 459 20.77 -14.76 -20.33
CA ILE A 459 20.89 -16.16 -20.79
C ILE A 459 21.01 -16.15 -22.29
N SER A 460 22.18 -16.53 -22.79
CA SER A 460 22.43 -16.68 -24.21
C SER A 460 21.73 -17.90 -24.81
N ALA A 461 21.37 -17.86 -26.09
CA ALA A 461 20.57 -18.89 -26.79
C ALA A 461 21.13 -20.33 -26.70
N ASN A 462 22.44 -20.50 -26.40
CA ASN A 462 23.07 -21.80 -26.26
C ASN A 462 23.58 -22.08 -24.84
N ALA A 463 23.20 -21.23 -23.87
CA ALA A 463 23.60 -21.37 -22.47
C ALA A 463 22.51 -22.01 -21.62
N SER A 464 22.93 -22.57 -20.50
CA SER A 464 22.05 -22.94 -19.40
C SER A 464 22.51 -22.26 -18.14
N LEU A 465 21.57 -21.86 -17.28
CA LEU A 465 21.81 -21.24 -15.99
C LEU A 465 21.37 -22.19 -14.89
N VAL A 466 22.26 -22.64 -14.06
CA VAL A 466 21.97 -23.53 -12.95
C VAL A 466 21.85 -22.70 -11.67
N ILE A 467 20.78 -22.93 -10.93
CA ILE A 467 20.46 -22.24 -9.68
C ILE A 467 20.46 -23.26 -8.53
N GLY A 468 21.16 -22.96 -7.44
CA GLY A 468 21.19 -23.84 -6.29
C GLY A 468 21.74 -23.20 -5.02
N LYS A 469 21.81 -24.00 -3.94
CA LYS A 469 22.38 -23.57 -2.66
C LYS A 469 23.91 -23.55 -2.73
N ALA A 470 24.54 -24.62 -3.20
CA ALA A 470 25.97 -24.78 -3.21
C ALA A 470 26.57 -24.99 -4.62
N GLU A 471 25.78 -25.52 -5.54
CA GLU A 471 26.20 -25.85 -6.91
C GLU A 471 25.43 -24.99 -7.93
N GLY A 472 26.10 -24.60 -9.02
CA GLY A 472 25.51 -23.87 -10.13
C GLY A 472 26.15 -22.50 -10.40
N ASP A 473 25.53 -21.78 -11.33
CA ASP A 473 25.98 -20.46 -11.76
C ASP A 473 25.48 -19.40 -10.77
N LEU A 474 24.22 -19.55 -10.28
CA LEU A 474 23.65 -18.71 -9.23
C LEU A 474 23.57 -19.49 -7.92
N LYS A 475 24.31 -19.02 -6.91
CA LYS A 475 24.44 -19.71 -5.62
C LYS A 475 23.87 -18.87 -4.50
N TYR A 476 22.97 -19.47 -3.71
CA TYR A 476 22.33 -18.86 -2.55
C TYR A 476 22.59 -19.71 -1.29
N PRO A 477 23.80 -19.66 -0.72
CA PRO A 477 24.21 -20.58 0.36
C PRO A 477 23.46 -20.38 1.68
N LYS A 478 22.76 -19.25 1.83
CA LYS A 478 21.92 -18.92 3.00
C LYS A 478 20.48 -19.38 2.86
N ASP A 479 20.07 -19.85 1.69
CA ASP A 479 18.69 -20.31 1.46
C ASP A 479 18.58 -21.81 1.76
N ASP A 480 18.10 -22.14 2.95
CA ASP A 480 17.97 -23.54 3.39
C ASP A 480 16.85 -24.30 2.68
N ALA A 481 15.97 -23.61 1.98
CA ALA A 481 14.95 -24.24 1.13
C ALA A 481 15.46 -24.64 -0.26
N LEU A 482 16.67 -24.23 -0.64
CA LEU A 482 17.29 -24.66 -1.90
C LEU A 482 18.07 -25.98 -1.72
N ALA A 483 17.93 -26.87 -2.70
CA ALA A 483 18.87 -27.99 -2.89
C ALA A 483 20.22 -27.48 -3.39
N ASP A 484 21.30 -28.24 -3.19
CA ASP A 484 22.63 -27.85 -3.66
C ASP A 484 22.63 -27.50 -5.15
N LYS A 485 21.98 -28.30 -5.98
CA LYS A 485 21.56 -28.01 -7.35
C LYS A 485 20.05 -28.09 -7.39
N HIS A 486 19.35 -26.96 -7.60
CA HIS A 486 17.89 -26.91 -7.45
C HIS A 486 17.16 -26.94 -8.79
N ALA A 487 17.49 -26.03 -9.68
CA ALA A 487 16.87 -25.95 -11.00
C ALA A 487 17.86 -25.48 -12.08
N THR A 488 17.51 -25.77 -13.32
CA THR A 488 18.26 -25.32 -14.50
C THR A 488 17.29 -24.58 -15.44
N VAL A 489 17.66 -23.37 -15.86
CA VAL A 489 16.98 -22.60 -16.90
C VAL A 489 17.81 -22.67 -18.17
N PHE A 490 17.22 -23.02 -19.31
CA PHE A 490 17.95 -23.30 -20.55
C PHE A 490 17.10 -23.10 -21.80
N PHE A 491 17.73 -22.88 -22.94
CA PHE A 491 17.08 -22.82 -24.23
C PHE A 491 16.92 -24.20 -24.85
N LYS A 492 15.73 -24.47 -25.39
CA LYS A 492 15.40 -25.67 -26.15
C LYS A 492 14.32 -25.34 -27.18
N ASP A 493 14.51 -25.81 -28.43
CA ASP A 493 13.52 -25.65 -29.53
C ASP A 493 13.05 -24.18 -29.72
N ASN A 494 13.95 -23.22 -29.66
CA ASN A 494 13.70 -21.78 -29.73
C ASN A 494 12.81 -21.22 -28.60
N GLY A 495 12.71 -21.89 -27.46
CA GLY A 495 12.02 -21.44 -26.25
C GLY A 495 12.91 -21.54 -25.02
N LEU A 496 12.61 -20.72 -24.02
CA LEU A 496 13.23 -20.81 -22.71
C LEU A 496 12.47 -21.83 -21.85
N PHE A 497 13.21 -22.71 -21.19
CA PHE A 497 12.63 -23.74 -20.32
C PHE A 497 13.28 -23.72 -18.95
N VAL A 498 12.52 -24.15 -17.94
CA VAL A 498 13.04 -24.44 -16.61
C VAL A 498 12.82 -25.92 -16.28
N ARG A 499 13.78 -26.54 -15.61
CA ARG A 499 13.70 -27.91 -15.11
C ARG A 499 14.11 -27.94 -13.65
N ASP A 500 13.28 -28.59 -12.83
CA ASP A 500 13.63 -28.93 -11.44
C ASP A 500 14.63 -30.11 -11.43
N GLU A 501 15.72 -29.99 -10.72
CA GLU A 501 16.77 -31.01 -10.65
C GLU A 501 16.54 -32.07 -9.54
N GLY A 502 15.26 -32.27 -9.17
CA GLY A 502 14.87 -33.23 -8.12
C GLY A 502 14.92 -32.61 -6.72
N SER A 503 14.65 -31.33 -6.61
CA SER A 503 14.65 -30.62 -5.33
C SER A 503 13.52 -31.11 -4.40
N GLN A 504 13.77 -31.12 -3.08
CA GLN A 504 12.76 -31.52 -2.09
C GLN A 504 11.62 -30.51 -2.02
N THR A 505 11.93 -29.23 -2.02
CA THR A 505 10.96 -28.14 -1.89
C THR A 505 10.22 -27.83 -3.20
N GLY A 506 10.80 -28.18 -4.35
CA GLY A 506 10.21 -27.98 -5.68
C GLY A 506 10.49 -26.62 -6.28
N THR A 507 10.42 -26.56 -7.60
CA THR A 507 10.41 -25.34 -8.40
C THR A 507 8.96 -25.04 -8.78
N TYR A 508 8.56 -23.79 -8.64
CA TYR A 508 7.19 -23.35 -8.90
C TYR A 508 7.16 -22.28 -9.97
N VAL A 509 6.04 -22.23 -10.70
CA VAL A 509 5.67 -21.08 -11.53
C VAL A 509 4.40 -20.47 -10.96
N GLN A 510 4.36 -19.16 -10.94
CA GLN A 510 3.18 -18.42 -10.52
C GLN A 510 2.08 -18.57 -11.56
N LEU A 511 0.85 -18.87 -11.13
CA LEU A 511 -0.32 -18.81 -12.00
C LEU A 511 -0.60 -17.35 -12.38
N VAL A 512 -0.94 -17.11 -13.64
CA VAL A 512 -1.31 -15.75 -14.08
C VAL A 512 -2.62 -15.35 -13.42
N PRO A 513 -2.65 -14.30 -12.58
CA PRO A 513 -3.86 -13.92 -11.85
C PRO A 513 -5.02 -13.59 -12.79
N GLY A 514 -6.19 -14.18 -12.54
CA GLY A 514 -7.37 -13.97 -13.34
C GLY A 514 -7.47 -14.85 -14.61
N GLU A 515 -6.43 -15.62 -14.95
CA GLU A 515 -6.44 -16.51 -16.10
C GLU A 515 -6.78 -17.95 -15.70
N THR A 516 -7.55 -18.64 -16.55
CA THR A 516 -7.89 -20.05 -16.36
C THR A 516 -6.78 -20.93 -16.94
N GLN A 517 -6.20 -21.79 -16.13
CA GLN A 517 -5.11 -22.69 -16.52
C GLN A 517 -5.53 -24.16 -16.34
N PRO A 518 -5.22 -25.04 -17.31
CA PRO A 518 -5.50 -26.46 -17.19
C PRO A 518 -4.55 -27.12 -16.20
N LEU A 519 -5.04 -28.11 -15.46
CA LEU A 519 -4.25 -28.98 -14.59
C LEU A 519 -4.21 -30.40 -15.12
N ALA A 520 -3.04 -31.02 -14.98
CA ALA A 520 -2.83 -32.43 -15.23
C ALA A 520 -3.04 -33.27 -13.96
N ASN A 521 -3.26 -34.57 -14.13
CA ASN A 521 -3.34 -35.50 -13.02
C ASN A 521 -2.04 -35.51 -12.20
N GLY A 522 -2.14 -35.27 -10.89
CA GLY A 522 -1.03 -35.23 -9.97
C GLY A 522 -0.36 -33.84 -9.86
N ASP A 523 -0.92 -32.80 -10.49
CA ASP A 523 -0.42 -31.45 -10.31
C ASP A 523 -0.59 -30.98 -8.87
N LEU A 524 0.38 -30.20 -8.41
CA LEU A 524 0.42 -29.64 -7.08
C LEU A 524 0.36 -28.12 -7.17
N VAL A 525 -0.63 -27.54 -6.51
CA VAL A 525 -0.80 -26.08 -6.39
C VAL A 525 -0.63 -25.68 -4.94
N ARG A 526 0.20 -24.69 -4.70
CA ARG A 526 0.44 -24.08 -3.39
C ARG A 526 -0.34 -22.75 -3.30
N LEU A 527 -1.09 -22.59 -2.23
CA LEU A 527 -1.91 -21.43 -1.91
C LEU A 527 -1.54 -20.97 -0.49
N GLY A 528 -0.83 -19.86 -0.36
CA GLY A 528 -0.29 -19.50 0.95
C GLY A 528 0.55 -20.62 1.54
N GLN A 529 0.17 -21.12 2.72
CA GLN A 529 0.82 -22.26 3.36
C GLN A 529 0.18 -23.60 3.02
N GLN A 530 -0.94 -23.61 2.30
CA GLN A 530 -1.70 -24.81 1.95
C GLN A 530 -1.19 -25.43 0.66
N ILE A 531 -1.26 -26.74 0.58
CA ILE A 531 -0.86 -27.52 -0.62
C ILE A 531 -2.03 -28.36 -1.08
N LEU A 532 -2.35 -28.26 -2.36
CA LEU A 532 -3.39 -29.05 -3.01
C LEU A 532 -2.76 -29.97 -4.06
N VAL A 533 -3.04 -31.28 -3.97
CA VAL A 533 -2.64 -32.26 -4.99
C VAL A 533 -3.87 -32.73 -5.73
N PHE A 534 -3.92 -32.43 -7.02
CA PHE A 534 -5.06 -32.71 -7.87
C PHE A 534 -4.99 -34.11 -8.50
N LYS A 535 -6.12 -34.80 -8.51
CA LYS A 535 -6.29 -36.06 -9.19
C LYS A 535 -7.44 -35.98 -10.17
N SER A 536 -7.20 -36.47 -11.39
CA SER A 536 -8.21 -36.52 -12.44
C SER A 536 -8.16 -37.88 -13.10
N GLU A 537 -9.26 -38.60 -13.05
CA GLU A 537 -9.51 -39.90 -13.72
C GLU A 537 -10.75 -39.76 -14.57
N THR A 538 -11.01 -40.73 -15.45
CA THR A 538 -12.16 -40.69 -16.37
C THR A 538 -13.47 -40.41 -15.66
N GLY A 539 -14.01 -39.20 -15.84
CA GLY A 539 -15.29 -38.74 -15.29
C GLY A 539 -15.27 -38.42 -13.78
N LYS A 540 -14.12 -38.43 -13.13
CA LYS A 540 -13.95 -38.07 -11.72
C LYS A 540 -12.73 -37.19 -11.54
N ALA A 541 -12.86 -36.20 -10.68
CA ALA A 541 -11.73 -35.40 -10.24
C ALA A 541 -11.82 -35.15 -8.74
N SER A 542 -10.68 -34.95 -8.09
CA SER A 542 -10.60 -34.61 -6.68
C SER A 542 -9.30 -33.88 -6.41
N PHE A 543 -9.21 -33.27 -5.27
CA PHE A 543 -7.92 -32.82 -4.74
C PHE A 543 -7.76 -33.23 -3.28
N THR A 544 -6.53 -33.52 -2.90
CA THR A 544 -6.14 -33.77 -1.51
C THR A 544 -5.48 -32.51 -0.96
N HIS A 545 -6.00 -32.02 0.15
CA HIS A 545 -5.51 -30.86 0.86
C HIS A 545 -4.52 -31.27 1.95
N TYR A 546 -3.37 -30.60 1.97
CA TYR A 546 -2.32 -30.72 2.98
C TYR A 546 -2.07 -29.37 3.64
N ASP A 547 -1.89 -29.37 4.95
CA ASP A 547 -1.53 -28.17 5.72
C ASP A 547 -0.04 -27.79 5.56
N ALA A 548 0.37 -26.72 6.24
CA ALA A 548 1.74 -26.21 6.25
C ALA A 548 2.78 -27.25 6.76
N SER A 549 2.35 -28.22 7.58
CA SER A 549 3.21 -29.30 8.09
C SER A 549 3.31 -30.50 7.13
N GLY A 550 2.55 -30.48 6.04
CA GLY A 550 2.43 -31.58 5.07
C GLY A 550 1.49 -32.71 5.54
N GLN A 551 0.70 -32.49 6.58
CA GLN A 551 -0.31 -33.45 7.02
C GLN A 551 -1.57 -33.33 6.13
N THR A 552 -2.18 -34.47 5.83
CA THR A 552 -3.44 -34.49 5.08
C THR A 552 -4.57 -33.95 5.94
N VAL A 553 -5.21 -32.88 5.48
CA VAL A 553 -6.40 -32.28 6.10
C VAL A 553 -7.66 -32.99 5.61
N GLY A 554 -7.74 -33.24 4.28
CA GLY A 554 -8.90 -33.90 3.68
C GLY A 554 -8.74 -34.15 2.18
N THR A 555 -9.72 -34.85 1.61
CA THR A 555 -9.85 -35.02 0.16
C THR A 555 -11.23 -34.56 -0.25
N HIS A 556 -11.32 -33.78 -1.30
CA HIS A 556 -12.53 -33.16 -1.82
C HIS A 556 -12.79 -33.66 -3.24
N ASP A 557 -13.93 -34.31 -3.44
CA ASP A 557 -14.37 -34.74 -4.76
C ASP A 557 -15.01 -33.59 -5.53
N LEU A 558 -14.73 -33.51 -6.83
CA LEU A 558 -15.23 -32.47 -7.72
C LEU A 558 -16.30 -33.04 -8.64
N THR A 559 -17.42 -32.33 -8.75
CA THR A 559 -18.51 -32.70 -9.65
C THR A 559 -18.28 -32.08 -11.04
N GLN A 560 -18.48 -32.85 -12.10
CA GLN A 560 -18.34 -32.33 -13.46
C GLN A 560 -19.39 -31.26 -13.75
N GLY A 561 -18.93 -30.10 -14.23
CA GLY A 561 -19.74 -28.91 -14.48
C GLY A 561 -19.79 -27.95 -13.30
N GLU A 562 -19.18 -28.30 -12.18
CA GLU A 562 -19.09 -27.46 -10.98
C GLU A 562 -17.83 -26.63 -10.98
N THR A 563 -17.96 -25.42 -10.46
CA THR A 563 -16.83 -24.55 -10.12
C THR A 563 -16.90 -24.25 -8.62
N ILE A 564 -15.85 -24.52 -7.89
CA ILE A 564 -15.73 -24.27 -6.46
C ILE A 564 -14.63 -23.26 -6.19
N VAL A 565 -14.82 -22.46 -5.16
CA VAL A 565 -13.87 -21.46 -4.70
C VAL A 565 -13.22 -21.91 -3.40
N LEU A 566 -11.91 -21.84 -3.36
CA LEU A 566 -11.08 -22.22 -2.22
C LEU A 566 -10.46 -20.98 -1.60
N GLY A 567 -10.34 -20.94 -0.29
CA GLY A 567 -9.69 -19.82 0.40
C GLY A 567 -9.82 -19.92 1.92
N ARG A 568 -9.65 -18.79 2.58
CA ARG A 568 -9.63 -18.70 4.03
C ARG A 568 -10.99 -18.42 4.65
N ASP A 569 -11.87 -17.66 3.95
CA ASP A 569 -13.14 -17.15 4.49
C ASP A 569 -14.17 -17.02 3.38
N ALA A 570 -15.43 -17.39 3.64
CA ALA A 570 -16.56 -17.37 2.70
C ALA A 570 -16.37 -18.02 1.30
N PRO A 571 -15.42 -18.92 1.05
CA PRO A 571 -15.40 -19.73 -0.16
C PRO A 571 -16.31 -20.94 -0.01
N ASP A 572 -16.43 -21.72 -1.08
CA ASP A 572 -17.16 -23.00 -1.02
C ASP A 572 -16.45 -24.02 -0.13
N ILE A 573 -15.12 -23.98 -0.09
CA ILE A 573 -14.28 -24.78 0.80
C ILE A 573 -13.29 -23.87 1.52
N ILE A 574 -13.42 -23.81 2.82
CA ILE A 574 -12.42 -23.17 3.69
C ILE A 574 -11.27 -24.15 3.85
N LEU A 575 -10.10 -23.80 3.34
CA LEU A 575 -8.89 -24.60 3.49
C LEU A 575 -8.32 -24.45 4.90
N ASP A 576 -8.10 -23.22 5.33
CA ASP A 576 -7.62 -22.88 6.66
C ASP A 576 -8.04 -21.46 7.00
N ALA A 577 -8.89 -21.29 8.00
CA ALA A 577 -9.38 -19.99 8.44
C ALA A 577 -8.29 -19.16 9.14
N ASP A 578 -7.27 -19.81 9.69
CA ASP A 578 -6.17 -19.20 10.42
C ASP A 578 -4.96 -18.87 9.52
N ASP A 579 -4.93 -19.39 8.28
CA ASP A 579 -3.86 -19.06 7.30
C ASP A 579 -4.05 -17.63 6.74
N THR A 580 -3.38 -16.68 7.35
CA THR A 580 -3.47 -15.26 6.97
C THR A 580 -2.80 -14.94 5.62
N VAL A 581 -1.95 -15.86 5.10
CA VAL A 581 -1.33 -15.75 3.77
C VAL A 581 -2.30 -16.19 2.68
N LEU A 582 -3.33 -16.96 3.05
CA LEU A 582 -4.38 -17.41 2.15
C LEU A 582 -5.42 -16.29 2.00
N SER A 583 -5.71 -15.86 0.78
CA SER A 583 -6.81 -14.93 0.52
C SER A 583 -8.15 -15.55 0.88
N ARG A 584 -9.15 -14.75 1.25
CA ARG A 584 -10.51 -15.24 1.58
C ARG A 584 -11.09 -16.07 0.44
N ARG A 585 -10.96 -15.60 -0.78
CA ARG A 585 -11.22 -16.31 -2.03
C ARG A 585 -9.91 -16.30 -2.79
N HIS A 586 -9.22 -17.43 -2.85
CA HIS A 586 -7.86 -17.48 -3.37
C HIS A 586 -7.81 -18.11 -4.76
N LEU A 587 -8.43 -19.26 -4.92
CA LEU A 587 -8.39 -20.05 -6.15
C LEU A 587 -9.79 -20.55 -6.48
N SER A 588 -10.19 -20.51 -7.74
CA SER A 588 -11.32 -21.30 -8.20
C SER A 588 -10.84 -22.56 -8.91
N VAL A 589 -11.55 -23.65 -8.69
CA VAL A 589 -11.29 -24.95 -9.31
C VAL A 589 -12.54 -25.35 -10.07
N SER A 590 -12.42 -25.68 -11.36
CA SER A 590 -13.53 -26.14 -12.17
C SER A 590 -13.22 -27.46 -12.85
N PHE A 591 -14.12 -28.42 -12.72
CA PHE A 591 -14.04 -29.68 -13.43
C PHE A 591 -15.01 -29.67 -14.60
N ARG A 592 -14.50 -29.56 -15.82
CA ARG A 592 -15.23 -29.43 -17.07
C ARG A 592 -15.10 -30.72 -17.88
N LYS A 593 -15.83 -30.79 -19.02
CA LYS A 593 -15.70 -31.92 -19.96
C LYS A 593 -14.30 -32.06 -20.54
N GLU A 594 -13.65 -30.92 -20.71
CA GLU A 594 -12.29 -30.79 -21.28
C GLU A 594 -11.19 -31.11 -20.27
N GLY A 595 -11.51 -31.23 -18.97
CA GLY A 595 -10.55 -31.51 -17.91
C GLY A 595 -10.71 -30.65 -16.66
N LEU A 596 -9.66 -30.63 -15.86
CA LEU A 596 -9.59 -29.91 -14.63
C LEU A 596 -8.88 -28.57 -14.88
N PHE A 597 -9.43 -27.49 -14.35
CA PHE A 597 -8.93 -26.14 -14.53
C PHE A 597 -8.86 -25.40 -13.20
N VAL A 598 -7.91 -24.50 -13.09
CA VAL A 598 -7.79 -23.57 -11.96
C VAL A 598 -7.68 -22.14 -12.47
N LYS A 599 -8.14 -21.20 -11.65
CA LYS A 599 -7.98 -19.77 -11.88
C LYS A 599 -7.63 -19.12 -10.53
N ASP A 600 -6.49 -18.48 -10.46
CA ASP A 600 -6.16 -17.61 -9.33
C ASP A 600 -7.11 -16.41 -9.36
N LEU A 601 -7.79 -16.14 -8.26
CA LEU A 601 -8.81 -15.09 -8.16
C LEU A 601 -8.16 -13.73 -7.82
N LYS A 602 -7.02 -13.44 -8.44
CA LYS A 602 -6.17 -12.27 -8.13
C LYS A 602 -5.83 -12.22 -6.65
N SER A 603 -5.41 -13.38 -6.14
CA SER A 603 -5.10 -13.54 -4.72
C SER A 603 -3.88 -12.68 -4.35
N LEU A 604 -3.82 -12.24 -3.09
CA LEU A 604 -2.76 -11.34 -2.62
C LEU A 604 -1.35 -11.96 -2.76
N ASN A 605 -1.24 -13.27 -2.49
CA ASN A 605 0.04 -13.99 -2.47
C ASN A 605 0.21 -14.97 -3.63
N ASN A 606 -0.61 -14.85 -4.66
CA ASN A 606 -0.62 -15.64 -5.86
C ASN A 606 -0.64 -17.16 -5.61
N SER A 607 -1.16 -17.89 -6.56
CA SER A 607 -1.14 -19.36 -6.57
C SER A 607 0.11 -19.84 -7.30
N LEU A 608 0.77 -20.86 -6.78
CA LEU A 608 2.02 -21.39 -7.31
C LEU A 608 1.81 -22.84 -7.79
N LEU A 609 2.05 -23.09 -9.06
CA LEU A 609 2.00 -24.43 -9.65
C LEU A 609 3.39 -25.07 -9.64
N ARG A 610 3.55 -26.23 -9.01
CA ARG A 610 4.81 -26.96 -9.01
C ARG A 610 5.16 -27.47 -10.41
N ILE A 611 6.36 -27.21 -10.85
CA ILE A 611 6.88 -27.67 -12.13
C ILE A 611 7.19 -29.17 -12.04
N ARG A 612 6.76 -29.90 -13.04
CA ARG A 612 7.05 -31.34 -13.21
C ARG A 612 7.83 -31.53 -14.49
N GLY A 613 9.06 -32.02 -14.35
CA GLY A 613 9.97 -32.16 -15.50
C GLY A 613 10.42 -30.82 -16.06
N GLU A 614 10.26 -30.62 -17.36
CA GLU A 614 10.61 -29.37 -18.06
C GLU A 614 9.37 -28.56 -18.34
N ARG A 615 9.41 -27.25 -18.05
CA ARG A 615 8.34 -26.30 -18.36
C ARG A 615 8.88 -25.18 -19.24
N LYS A 616 8.17 -24.88 -20.33
CA LYS A 616 8.43 -23.70 -21.14
C LYS A 616 8.04 -22.46 -20.37
N LEU A 617 8.88 -21.44 -20.43
CA LEU A 617 8.68 -20.13 -19.83
C LEU A 617 8.30 -19.13 -20.92
N GLU A 618 7.32 -18.28 -20.62
CA GLU A 618 6.91 -17.16 -21.45
C GLU A 618 7.41 -15.84 -20.83
N ALA A 619 7.26 -14.74 -21.57
CA ALA A 619 7.59 -13.42 -21.03
C ALA A 619 6.72 -13.11 -19.81
N ASP A 620 7.33 -12.49 -18.81
CA ASP A 620 6.72 -12.13 -17.52
C ASP A 620 6.31 -13.31 -16.62
N ASP A 621 6.61 -14.57 -17.01
CA ASP A 621 6.49 -15.68 -16.06
C ASP A 621 7.36 -15.43 -14.82
N VAL A 622 6.80 -15.72 -13.65
CA VAL A 622 7.51 -15.64 -12.38
C VAL A 622 7.75 -17.05 -11.86
N ILE A 623 9.02 -17.41 -11.65
CA ILE A 623 9.39 -18.69 -11.04
C ILE A 623 9.90 -18.49 -9.62
N ARG A 624 9.60 -19.46 -8.75
CA ARG A 624 10.03 -19.48 -7.35
C ARG A 624 10.76 -20.78 -7.04
N LEU A 625 11.94 -20.66 -6.43
CA LEU A 625 12.81 -21.74 -6.00
C LEU A 625 13.27 -21.44 -4.56
N GLY A 626 12.83 -22.22 -3.60
CA GLY A 626 13.05 -21.86 -2.19
C GLY A 626 12.51 -20.48 -1.88
N HIS A 627 13.34 -19.58 -1.41
CA HIS A 627 13.02 -18.17 -1.16
C HIS A 627 13.39 -17.24 -2.34
N GLN A 628 14.01 -17.77 -3.40
CA GLN A 628 14.41 -16.99 -4.56
C GLN A 628 13.24 -16.85 -5.55
N ILE A 629 13.04 -15.64 -6.07
CA ILE A 629 11.99 -15.29 -7.03
C ILE A 629 12.65 -14.67 -8.25
N PHE A 630 12.28 -15.14 -9.43
CA PHE A 630 12.79 -14.60 -10.69
C PHE A 630 11.67 -14.36 -11.68
N ARG A 631 11.68 -13.21 -12.34
CA ARG A 631 10.83 -12.90 -13.48
C ARG A 631 11.58 -13.12 -14.78
N ILE A 632 10.89 -13.60 -15.77
CA ILE A 632 11.45 -13.87 -17.10
C ILE A 632 11.23 -12.65 -18.00
N SER A 633 12.30 -12.09 -18.52
CA SER A 633 12.26 -11.07 -19.57
C SER A 633 12.76 -11.68 -20.87
N LEU A 634 11.94 -11.68 -21.93
CA LEU A 634 12.33 -12.16 -23.26
C LEU A 634 12.56 -10.97 -24.17
N SER A 635 13.66 -10.98 -24.92
CA SER A 635 13.91 -9.95 -25.93
C SER A 635 12.86 -10.02 -27.06
N ALA A 636 12.33 -8.86 -27.46
CA ALA A 636 11.31 -8.76 -28.50
C ALA A 636 11.78 -9.19 -29.90
N GLU A 637 13.06 -9.50 -30.09
CA GLU A 637 13.68 -9.92 -31.36
C GLU A 637 13.96 -11.44 -31.45
N LEU A 638 13.15 -12.26 -30.82
CA LEU A 638 13.12 -13.67 -31.24
C LEU A 638 12.53 -13.73 -32.65
N PRO A 639 13.23 -14.33 -33.65
CA PRO A 639 12.74 -14.35 -35.03
C PRO A 639 11.36 -15.05 -35.05
N SER A 640 10.36 -14.31 -35.49
CA SER A 640 9.00 -14.79 -35.71
C SER A 640 8.99 -15.87 -36.80
N ALA A 641 9.30 -17.10 -36.47
CA ALA A 641 8.89 -18.22 -37.27
C ALA A 641 7.42 -18.51 -36.93
N ILE A 642 6.54 -17.72 -37.51
CA ILE A 642 5.10 -18.04 -37.54
C ILE A 642 4.97 -19.32 -38.37
N THR A 643 4.88 -20.43 -37.71
CA THR A 643 4.29 -21.62 -38.28
C THR A 643 3.34 -22.21 -37.25
N THR A 644 2.07 -22.25 -37.62
CA THR A 644 0.96 -22.89 -36.92
C THR A 644 1.42 -24.23 -36.34
N PHE A 645 1.65 -24.27 -35.05
CA PHE A 645 2.04 -25.49 -34.36
C PHE A 645 0.77 -26.24 -33.94
N LYS A 646 0.54 -27.38 -34.54
CA LYS A 646 -0.31 -28.41 -33.96
C LYS A 646 0.51 -29.07 -32.87
N PRO A 647 0.05 -29.18 -31.63
CA PRO A 647 0.80 -29.87 -30.58
C PRO A 647 0.94 -31.34 -30.96
N LYS A 648 2.19 -31.83 -31.05
CA LYS A 648 2.45 -33.26 -31.07
C LYS A 648 2.26 -33.77 -29.63
N PRO A 649 1.63 -34.95 -29.48
CA PRO A 649 1.46 -35.52 -28.16
C PRO A 649 2.82 -35.87 -27.54
N PHE A 650 2.92 -35.62 -26.25
CA PHE A 650 4.01 -36.00 -25.38
C PHE A 650 4.20 -37.53 -25.46
N VAL A 651 5.41 -38.00 -25.65
CA VAL A 651 5.73 -39.42 -25.56
C VAL A 651 6.03 -39.73 -24.10
N GLU A 652 5.04 -40.25 -23.42
CA GLU A 652 5.16 -40.79 -22.09
C GLU A 652 5.54 -42.25 -22.15
N GLU A 653 6.58 -42.68 -21.44
CA GLU A 653 6.78 -44.10 -21.20
C GLU A 653 5.66 -44.63 -20.29
N ALA A 654 4.78 -45.40 -20.91
CA ALA A 654 3.85 -46.36 -20.33
C ALA A 654 2.87 -45.86 -19.24
N LEU A 655 1.84 -45.12 -19.67
CA LEU A 655 0.52 -45.18 -19.04
C LEU A 655 -0.57 -45.40 -20.12
N PRO A 656 -1.64 -46.17 -19.88
CA PRO A 656 -2.59 -46.58 -20.93
C PRO A 656 -3.37 -45.39 -21.49
N GLU A 657 -3.52 -45.40 -22.82
CA GLU A 657 -4.36 -44.46 -23.58
C GLU A 657 -5.80 -44.46 -23.11
N ILE A 658 -6.32 -43.32 -22.76
CA ILE A 658 -7.77 -43.11 -22.54
C ILE A 658 -8.34 -42.46 -23.79
N ILE A 659 -9.06 -43.24 -24.59
CA ILE A 659 -9.82 -42.77 -25.75
C ILE A 659 -11.19 -42.34 -25.25
N LEU A 660 -11.50 -41.06 -25.31
CA LEU A 660 -12.84 -40.53 -25.12
C LEU A 660 -13.57 -40.50 -26.47
N ASN A 661 -14.52 -41.41 -26.67
CA ASN A 661 -15.49 -41.32 -27.76
C ASN A 661 -16.58 -40.31 -27.38
N LEU A 662 -16.58 -39.15 -28.02
CA LEU A 662 -17.65 -38.17 -27.92
C LEU A 662 -18.45 -38.14 -29.21
N ASP A 663 -19.74 -38.44 -29.11
CA ASP A 663 -20.72 -38.20 -30.19
C ASP A 663 -20.91 -36.68 -30.37
N PRO A 664 -20.96 -36.18 -31.61
CA PRO A 664 -21.12 -34.75 -31.86
C PRO A 664 -22.56 -34.31 -31.61
N ALA A 665 -22.78 -33.44 -30.65
CA ALA A 665 -24.06 -32.76 -30.46
C ALA A 665 -24.30 -31.73 -31.55
N ALA A 666 -25.53 -31.63 -32.03
CA ALA A 666 -26.00 -30.79 -33.14
C ALA A 666 -25.78 -29.27 -32.86
N PRO A 667 -25.64 -28.46 -33.91
CA PRO A 667 -25.40 -27.03 -33.77
C PRO A 667 -26.63 -26.29 -33.22
N VAL A 668 -26.44 -25.41 -32.26
CA VAL A 668 -27.47 -24.54 -31.68
C VAL A 668 -27.64 -23.31 -32.58
N ASP A 669 -28.85 -23.04 -33.00
CA ASP A 669 -29.28 -21.88 -33.81
C ASP A 669 -29.23 -20.58 -32.93
N PRO A 670 -28.53 -19.53 -33.35
CA PRO A 670 -28.40 -18.31 -32.56
C PRO A 670 -29.59 -17.34 -32.61
N SER A 671 -30.74 -17.75 -33.17
CA SER A 671 -31.89 -16.87 -33.40
C SER A 671 -33.17 -17.20 -32.61
N ALA A 672 -33.10 -17.99 -31.54
CA ALA A 672 -34.28 -18.25 -30.70
C ALA A 672 -34.54 -17.14 -29.70
N PRO A 673 -35.78 -16.62 -29.57
CA PRO A 673 -36.09 -15.56 -28.63
C PRO A 673 -36.03 -16.05 -27.18
N VAL A 674 -35.37 -15.28 -26.32
CA VAL A 674 -35.28 -15.51 -24.87
C VAL A 674 -36.72 -15.47 -24.30
N ALA A 675 -37.15 -16.54 -23.67
CA ALA A 675 -38.41 -16.58 -22.96
C ALA A 675 -38.37 -15.68 -21.70
N PRO A 676 -39.47 -15.02 -21.33
CA PRO A 676 -39.52 -14.19 -20.14
C PRO A 676 -39.28 -15.04 -18.88
N ALA A 677 -38.47 -14.51 -17.97
CA ALA A 677 -38.12 -15.13 -16.69
C ALA A 677 -39.38 -15.53 -15.90
N LYS A 678 -39.33 -16.70 -15.28
CA LYS A 678 -40.41 -17.20 -14.39
C LYS A 678 -40.39 -16.36 -13.11
N GLU A 679 -41.58 -15.89 -12.68
CA GLU A 679 -41.74 -15.22 -11.38
C GLU A 679 -41.17 -16.10 -10.25
N GLY A 680 -40.19 -15.57 -9.50
CA GLY A 680 -39.62 -16.20 -8.31
C GLY A 680 -38.17 -16.68 -8.42
N VAL A 681 -37.48 -16.48 -9.55
CA VAL A 681 -36.06 -16.80 -9.69
C VAL A 681 -35.25 -15.52 -9.43
N ALA A 682 -34.20 -15.60 -8.57
CA ALA A 682 -33.29 -14.50 -8.34
C ALA A 682 -32.53 -14.19 -9.64
N SER A 683 -32.50 -12.93 -10.06
CA SER A 683 -31.85 -12.51 -11.30
C SER A 683 -31.28 -11.10 -11.20
N VAL A 684 -30.24 -10.84 -11.98
CA VAL A 684 -29.59 -9.52 -12.07
C VAL A 684 -29.71 -9.01 -13.51
N THR A 685 -30.28 -7.83 -13.65
CA THR A 685 -30.32 -7.12 -14.94
C THR A 685 -29.25 -6.02 -14.92
N PHE A 686 -28.32 -6.09 -15.86
CA PHE A 686 -27.29 -5.10 -16.05
C PHE A 686 -27.80 -4.01 -17.01
N GLU A 687 -28.14 -2.83 -16.48
CA GLU A 687 -28.57 -1.68 -17.27
C GLU A 687 -27.39 -1.27 -18.19
N GLY A 688 -27.66 -0.83 -19.38
CA GLY A 688 -26.64 -0.52 -20.39
C GLY A 688 -26.16 -1.69 -21.25
N THR A 689 -26.12 -2.92 -20.73
CA THR A 689 -25.83 -4.11 -21.55
C THR A 689 -27.10 -4.83 -22.01
N GLY A 690 -28.23 -4.60 -21.35
CA GLY A 690 -29.51 -5.29 -21.58
C GLY A 690 -29.51 -6.77 -21.21
N LYS A 691 -28.47 -7.29 -20.55
CA LYS A 691 -28.38 -8.67 -20.10
C LYS A 691 -29.11 -8.86 -18.78
N THR A 692 -29.96 -9.89 -18.71
CA THR A 692 -30.55 -10.40 -17.47
C THR A 692 -30.06 -11.81 -17.23
N LEU A 693 -29.46 -12.07 -16.09
CA LEU A 693 -28.82 -13.33 -15.74
C LEU A 693 -29.44 -13.87 -14.45
N GLU A 694 -29.66 -15.16 -14.38
CA GLU A 694 -30.09 -15.83 -13.14
C GLU A 694 -28.89 -15.89 -12.17
N ILE A 695 -29.13 -15.55 -10.89
CA ILE A 695 -28.11 -15.56 -9.85
C ILE A 695 -28.45 -16.59 -8.78
N SER A 696 -27.46 -17.33 -8.32
CA SER A 696 -27.62 -18.21 -7.16
C SER A 696 -27.52 -17.42 -5.85
N ALA A 697 -28.16 -17.90 -4.78
CA ALA A 697 -28.14 -17.21 -3.49
C ALA A 697 -26.74 -17.04 -2.87
N LYS A 698 -25.74 -17.81 -3.34
CA LYS A 698 -24.36 -17.77 -2.86
C LYS A 698 -23.42 -16.99 -3.78
N GLU A 699 -23.84 -16.69 -4.99
CA GLU A 699 -23.04 -16.02 -6.01
C GLU A 699 -23.09 -14.51 -5.83
N SER A 700 -21.96 -13.83 -5.94
CA SER A 700 -21.94 -12.37 -5.96
C SER A 700 -22.30 -11.83 -7.36
N ILE A 701 -22.75 -10.58 -7.43
CA ILE A 701 -23.03 -9.92 -8.71
C ILE A 701 -21.77 -9.83 -9.56
N CYS A 702 -20.60 -9.68 -8.94
CA CYS A 702 -19.32 -9.68 -9.62
C CYS A 702 -19.02 -11.04 -10.27
N ASP A 703 -19.15 -12.14 -9.50
CA ASP A 703 -18.95 -13.48 -10.04
C ASP A 703 -19.90 -13.79 -11.20
N LEU A 704 -21.18 -13.39 -11.05
CA LEU A 704 -22.19 -13.57 -12.11
C LEU A 704 -21.79 -12.80 -13.38
N ALA A 705 -21.34 -11.55 -13.24
CA ALA A 705 -20.92 -10.72 -14.36
C ALA A 705 -19.71 -11.33 -15.09
N GLU A 706 -18.67 -11.68 -14.34
CA GLU A 706 -17.44 -12.27 -14.89
C GLU A 706 -17.71 -13.60 -15.61
N ASN A 707 -18.52 -14.48 -14.99
CA ASN A 707 -18.86 -15.79 -15.57
C ASN A 707 -19.66 -15.68 -16.88
N ASN A 708 -20.32 -14.55 -17.11
CA ASN A 708 -21.19 -14.34 -18.28
C ASN A 708 -20.68 -13.25 -19.23
N GLY A 709 -19.42 -12.83 -19.09
CA GLY A 709 -18.78 -11.87 -19.98
C GLY A 709 -19.42 -10.47 -19.94
N VAL A 710 -19.83 -10.04 -18.74
CA VAL A 710 -20.15 -8.66 -18.41
C VAL A 710 -18.92 -8.06 -17.74
N SER A 711 -18.39 -6.98 -18.28
CA SER A 711 -17.16 -6.37 -17.76
C SER A 711 -17.47 -5.62 -16.47
N ILE A 712 -17.02 -6.14 -15.34
CA ILE A 712 -16.89 -5.44 -14.06
C ILE A 712 -15.46 -5.60 -13.60
N THR A 713 -14.80 -4.50 -13.24
CA THR A 713 -13.42 -4.55 -12.76
C THR A 713 -13.43 -4.75 -11.25
N ALA A 714 -13.16 -5.97 -10.78
CA ALA A 714 -13.02 -6.26 -9.35
C ALA A 714 -11.58 -6.70 -9.05
N GLU A 715 -10.78 -5.82 -8.47
CA GLU A 715 -9.36 -6.14 -8.22
C GLU A 715 -9.15 -7.06 -7.01
N CYS A 716 -9.95 -6.93 -5.95
CA CYS A 716 -9.72 -7.67 -4.72
C CYS A 716 -10.81 -8.70 -4.38
N HIS A 717 -11.99 -8.66 -5.00
CA HIS A 717 -13.19 -9.49 -4.73
C HIS A 717 -13.57 -9.58 -3.23
N ALA A 718 -13.16 -8.59 -2.44
CA ALA A 718 -13.25 -8.63 -0.98
C ALA A 718 -13.89 -7.37 -0.39
N GLY A 719 -14.41 -6.47 -1.24
CA GLY A 719 -15.06 -5.25 -0.80
C GLY A 719 -14.12 -4.20 -0.19
N ILE A 720 -12.82 -4.26 -0.48
CA ILE A 720 -11.81 -3.41 0.15
C ILE A 720 -11.22 -2.38 -0.81
N CYS A 721 -11.04 -2.76 -2.09
CA CYS A 721 -10.39 -1.89 -3.09
C CYS A 721 -11.34 -0.87 -3.72
N GLY A 722 -12.66 -1.12 -3.68
CA GLY A 722 -13.66 -0.26 -4.27
C GLY A 722 -13.69 -0.26 -5.81
N SER A 723 -13.00 -1.18 -6.48
CA SER A 723 -12.86 -1.18 -7.94
C SER A 723 -14.09 -1.69 -8.71
N ASP A 724 -15.13 -2.16 -8.01
CA ASP A 724 -16.32 -2.79 -8.60
C ASP A 724 -17.65 -2.19 -8.12
N PRO A 725 -17.80 -0.85 -8.08
CA PRO A 725 -19.05 -0.25 -7.64
C PRO A 725 -20.16 -0.47 -8.68
N ILE A 726 -21.34 -0.78 -8.16
CA ILE A 726 -22.59 -0.88 -8.93
C ILE A 726 -23.64 0.03 -8.29
N ARG A 727 -24.44 0.69 -9.11
CA ARG A 727 -25.54 1.53 -8.65
C ARG A 727 -26.85 0.74 -8.74
N ILE A 728 -27.64 0.79 -7.68
CA ILE A 728 -28.94 0.15 -7.61
C ILE A 728 -29.97 0.97 -8.39
N VAL A 729 -30.56 0.38 -9.40
CA VAL A 729 -31.64 0.97 -10.19
C VAL A 729 -33.00 0.57 -9.61
N SER A 730 -33.16 -0.73 -9.31
CA SER A 730 -34.38 -1.25 -8.67
C SER A 730 -34.14 -2.62 -8.02
N GLY A 731 -34.99 -3.00 -7.08
CA GLY A 731 -34.93 -4.31 -6.40
C GLY A 731 -33.90 -4.39 -5.27
N GLY A 732 -33.43 -3.27 -4.76
CA GLY A 732 -32.42 -3.23 -3.72
C GLY A 732 -32.84 -3.82 -2.37
N ASP A 733 -34.14 -3.91 -2.10
CA ASP A 733 -34.73 -4.61 -0.95
C ASP A 733 -34.54 -6.15 -1.00
N LEU A 734 -34.18 -6.68 -2.13
CA LEU A 734 -33.89 -8.10 -2.35
C LEU A 734 -32.39 -8.43 -2.25
N LEU A 735 -31.54 -7.43 -2.00
CA LEU A 735 -30.11 -7.62 -1.79
C LEU A 735 -29.80 -8.05 -0.35
N ASN A 736 -28.62 -8.60 -0.14
CA ASN A 736 -28.11 -8.84 1.20
C ASN A 736 -27.87 -7.52 1.95
N GLU A 737 -27.79 -7.59 3.27
CA GLU A 737 -27.50 -6.41 4.09
C GLU A 737 -26.14 -5.80 3.71
N LEU A 738 -26.10 -4.47 3.70
CA LEU A 738 -24.88 -3.70 3.55
C LEU A 738 -24.04 -3.85 4.81
N THR A 739 -22.75 -4.13 4.66
CA THR A 739 -21.83 -4.18 5.81
C THR A 739 -21.19 -2.81 6.05
N ASP A 740 -20.83 -2.51 7.30
CA ASP A 740 -20.15 -1.24 7.63
C ASP A 740 -18.85 -1.07 6.83
N GLU A 741 -18.13 -2.16 6.57
CA GLU A 741 -16.88 -2.11 5.80
C GLU A 741 -17.11 -1.86 4.31
N GLU A 742 -18.20 -2.38 3.75
CA GLU A 742 -18.57 -2.09 2.37
C GLU A 742 -18.99 -0.63 2.23
N ALA A 743 -19.77 -0.12 3.19
CA ALA A 743 -20.17 1.27 3.25
C ALA A 743 -18.93 2.19 3.35
N ASP A 744 -18.03 1.88 4.26
CA ASP A 744 -16.77 2.60 4.43
C ASP A 744 -15.94 2.62 3.12
N THR A 745 -15.92 1.50 2.38
CA THR A 745 -15.19 1.42 1.10
C THR A 745 -15.85 2.26 0.03
N LEU A 746 -17.17 2.20 -0.10
CA LEU A 746 -17.91 3.01 -1.07
C LEU A 746 -17.78 4.50 -0.78
N GLU A 747 -17.90 4.89 0.49
CA GLU A 747 -17.83 6.29 0.90
C GLU A 747 -16.40 6.83 0.93
N ASP A 748 -15.43 6.07 1.47
CA ASP A 748 -14.06 6.55 1.69
C ASP A 748 -13.13 6.39 0.46
N ILE A 749 -13.38 5.38 -0.39
CA ILE A 749 -12.52 5.06 -1.53
C ILE A 749 -13.18 5.47 -2.84
N CYS A 750 -14.49 5.15 -3.00
CA CYS A 750 -15.19 5.39 -4.25
C CYS A 750 -15.89 6.74 -4.31
N ASP A 751 -16.06 7.43 -3.18
CA ASP A 751 -16.83 8.68 -3.05
C ASP A 751 -18.29 8.53 -3.53
N LEU A 752 -18.91 7.38 -3.21
CA LEU A 752 -20.24 6.98 -3.61
C LEU A 752 -21.12 6.76 -2.37
N GLU A 753 -22.39 7.16 -2.46
CA GLU A 753 -23.38 6.95 -1.40
C GLU A 753 -23.71 5.44 -1.29
N ALA A 754 -23.35 4.82 -0.18
CA ALA A 754 -23.57 3.41 0.08
C ALA A 754 -25.02 3.13 0.47
N GLY A 755 -25.61 2.05 -0.05
CA GLY A 755 -26.96 1.64 0.34
C GLY A 755 -27.66 0.71 -0.65
N ASN A 756 -28.87 0.31 -0.26
CA ASN A 756 -29.75 -0.54 -1.08
C ASN A 756 -30.88 0.24 -1.78
N GLY A 757 -30.95 1.56 -1.56
CA GLY A 757 -31.95 2.41 -2.21
C GLY A 757 -31.68 2.66 -3.69
N PRO A 758 -32.69 3.04 -4.48
CA PRO A 758 -32.46 3.45 -5.87
C PRO A 758 -31.51 4.65 -5.94
N GLY A 759 -30.49 4.54 -6.78
CA GLY A 759 -29.42 5.54 -6.93
C GLY A 759 -28.22 5.34 -6.00
N GLN A 760 -28.37 4.61 -4.90
CA GLN A 760 -27.28 4.26 -4.00
C GLN A 760 -26.41 3.13 -4.56
N CYS A 761 -25.22 2.99 -4.03
CA CYS A 761 -24.20 2.09 -4.57
C CYS A 761 -23.88 0.94 -3.62
N ARG A 762 -23.46 -0.18 -4.22
CA ARG A 762 -22.93 -1.37 -3.58
C ARG A 762 -21.65 -1.80 -4.28
N LEU A 763 -20.86 -2.66 -3.67
CA LEU A 763 -19.75 -3.34 -4.35
C LEU A 763 -20.23 -4.67 -4.92
N ALA A 764 -20.03 -4.89 -6.21
CA ALA A 764 -20.54 -6.09 -6.90
C ALA A 764 -20.03 -7.40 -6.27
N CYS A 765 -18.79 -7.42 -5.81
CA CYS A 765 -18.16 -8.56 -5.14
C CYS A 765 -18.77 -8.88 -3.76
N MET A 766 -19.40 -7.90 -3.11
CA MET A 766 -20.04 -8.05 -1.80
C MET A 766 -21.56 -8.28 -1.90
N THR A 767 -22.14 -8.00 -3.07
CA THR A 767 -23.58 -7.97 -3.26
C THR A 767 -24.12 -9.29 -3.80
N ARG A 768 -25.17 -9.81 -3.15
CA ARG A 768 -25.91 -11.01 -3.54
C ARG A 768 -27.39 -10.68 -3.59
N SER A 769 -28.13 -11.30 -4.53
CA SER A 769 -29.56 -11.06 -4.65
C SER A 769 -30.38 -12.30 -4.31
N LYS A 770 -31.49 -12.08 -3.63
CA LYS A 770 -32.52 -13.09 -3.32
C LYS A 770 -33.72 -13.04 -4.28
N GLY A 771 -33.72 -12.10 -5.23
CA GLY A 771 -34.79 -11.89 -6.19
C GLY A 771 -34.33 -11.05 -7.38
N PRO A 772 -35.24 -10.57 -8.22
CA PRO A 772 -34.88 -9.75 -9.37
C PRO A 772 -34.38 -8.35 -8.96
N VAL A 773 -33.16 -7.99 -9.40
CA VAL A 773 -32.56 -6.68 -9.18
C VAL A 773 -32.06 -6.10 -10.51
N THR A 774 -32.15 -4.78 -10.67
CA THR A 774 -31.54 -4.06 -11.79
C THR A 774 -30.43 -3.16 -11.25
N ILE A 775 -29.26 -3.27 -11.86
CA ILE A 775 -28.08 -2.49 -11.46
C ILE A 775 -27.42 -1.84 -12.68
N GLU A 776 -26.70 -0.75 -12.45
CA GLU A 776 -25.82 -0.07 -13.39
C GLU A 776 -24.37 -0.25 -12.92
N ILE A 777 -23.44 -0.52 -13.85
CA ILE A 777 -22.02 -0.59 -13.53
C ILE A 777 -21.49 0.85 -13.51
N VAL A 778 -20.83 1.22 -12.41
CA VAL A 778 -20.24 2.55 -12.26
C VAL A 778 -18.78 2.48 -12.69
N GLU A 779 -18.44 3.15 -13.79
CA GLU A 779 -17.05 3.31 -14.23
C GLU A 779 -16.34 4.31 -13.31
N GLN A 780 -15.16 3.94 -12.80
CA GLN A 780 -14.29 4.78 -11.97
C GLN A 780 -13.10 5.31 -12.76
#